data_303fae129c7dd325ca9b1ce68c0d61ec
#
_entry.id   303fae129c7dd325ca9b1ce68c0d61ec
#
_cell.length_a   1.000
_cell.length_b   1.000
_cell.length_c   1.000
_cell.angle_alpha   90.00
_cell.angle_beta   90.00
_cell.angle_gamma   90.00
#
_symmetry.space_group_name_H-M   'P 1'
#
loop_
_entity.id
_entity.type
_entity.pdbx_description
1 polymer ?
#
loop_
_entity_poly.entity_id
_entity_poly.type
_entity_poly.pdbx_seq_one_letter_code
_entity_poly.pdbx_strand_id
1 'polypeptide(L)'
;MPNRLANETSPYLLQHADNPVDWYAWGPEALEKAKGEDKPILLSIGYAACHWCHVMAHESFEDEDTARLMNENFVNIKVDREERPDLDGIYMQAVQAMTGHGGWPMTMFLMPDGSPFYGGTYFPPDDKHGLPSFRRVLQSVADAYAQKREGVAESAEQLKQIYENNLAGARSSGALAPQMLEIAYRALAKAYDAQNGGFGTAPKFPATMVLDFLLRHWKRTYTAESFEIVERSFRKMARGGIYDQIGGGFARYAVDAIWLVPHFEKMLYDNALLTRLGAHLWQATKDDELKRVTTETVAWVDREMASPEGGFYSSLDADSEGHEGKFYVWSEEEIDPLLGADARAFKSYYGVTPGGNFEGKNILFVTADQSDVDSELLDAILARGKKILYESRAKRVWPGRDEKILASWNGLMLRGIATAARVFARDDFRELAVRNAEFLSREMVNKGRVMRSHKEGVTRITGFLEDHAAVALGFLAVYELTFDERWVDRAREIADAMIEWFWDDDKQAFFDTARDAERLITRPRDVTDNATPSGTSLAVELLLHLSELHQNAEYRRRAALTLETLAEPMTRFPTAFGHLLGCADMEINGAIEVALVGDVESAAFKALEQAVAERYVPSLVLAGGAVNKSSHIKLLEDRPLVDGKPTAYVCRNYTCDKPVTMPDALSDQLNKHASALSG
;
A
#
# COMPACT_ATOMS: atom_id res chain seq x y z
N MET A 1 -11.65 33.26 -13.98
CA MET A 1 -10.47 33.38 -13.09
C MET A 1 -10.41 32.08 -12.32
N PRO A 2 -9.22 31.55 -12.08
CA PRO A 2 -9.07 30.32 -11.29
C PRO A 2 -9.77 30.48 -9.94
N ASN A 3 -10.33 29.37 -9.44
CA ASN A 3 -10.89 29.33 -8.08
C ASN A 3 -9.77 29.16 -7.03
N ARG A 4 -10.12 28.97 -5.75
CA ARG A 4 -9.16 28.92 -4.63
C ARG A 4 -8.19 27.76 -4.68
N LEU A 5 -8.55 26.67 -5.39
CA LEU A 5 -7.69 25.47 -5.53
C LEU A 5 -6.41 25.75 -6.28
N ALA A 6 -6.31 26.85 -7.04
CA ALA A 6 -5.06 27.26 -7.71
C ALA A 6 -3.88 27.52 -6.76
N ASN A 7 -4.13 27.67 -5.46
CA ASN A 7 -3.10 27.89 -4.43
C ASN A 7 -2.68 26.60 -3.71
N GLU A 8 -3.25 25.46 -4.10
CA GLU A 8 -2.96 24.18 -3.49
C GLU A 8 -1.74 23.49 -4.12
N THR A 9 -1.20 22.49 -3.44
CA THR A 9 -0.07 21.66 -3.95
C THR A 9 -0.52 20.33 -4.51
N SER A 10 -1.70 19.83 -4.09
CA SER A 10 -2.25 18.58 -4.60
C SER A 10 -2.53 18.65 -6.09
N PRO A 11 -1.94 17.76 -6.92
CA PRO A 11 -2.26 17.68 -8.34
C PRO A 11 -3.76 17.50 -8.60
N TYR A 12 -4.45 16.71 -7.78
CA TYR A 12 -5.89 16.52 -7.88
C TYR A 12 -6.68 17.81 -7.67
N LEU A 13 -6.34 18.61 -6.67
CA LEU A 13 -7.01 19.89 -6.43
C LEU A 13 -6.73 20.88 -7.56
N LEU A 14 -5.49 20.91 -8.05
CA LEU A 14 -5.08 21.76 -9.18
C LEU A 14 -5.82 21.43 -10.47
N GLN A 15 -6.14 20.17 -10.74
CA GLN A 15 -6.97 19.75 -11.90
C GLN A 15 -8.33 20.44 -11.93
N HIS A 16 -8.84 20.89 -10.77
CA HIS A 16 -10.13 21.56 -10.64
C HIS A 16 -10.04 23.08 -10.43
N ALA A 17 -8.84 23.66 -10.54
CA ALA A 17 -8.62 25.10 -10.30
C ALA A 17 -9.35 26.01 -11.29
N ASP A 18 -9.55 25.56 -12.53
CA ASP A 18 -10.20 26.31 -13.61
C ASP A 18 -11.68 25.97 -13.80
N ASN A 19 -12.25 25.06 -12.99
CA ASN A 19 -13.69 24.77 -13.03
C ASN A 19 -14.52 26.02 -12.73
N PRO A 20 -15.71 26.19 -13.34
CA PRO A 20 -16.67 27.24 -13.00
C PRO A 20 -17.28 27.11 -11.61
N VAL A 21 -17.10 25.98 -10.94
CA VAL A 21 -17.51 25.75 -9.55
C VAL A 21 -16.58 26.55 -8.61
N ASP A 22 -17.13 27.27 -7.64
CA ASP A 22 -16.40 27.98 -6.59
C ASP A 22 -15.89 26.97 -5.52
N TRP A 23 -14.87 26.23 -5.89
CA TRP A 23 -14.27 25.22 -5.05
C TRP A 23 -13.40 25.80 -3.94
N TYR A 24 -13.52 25.23 -2.76
CA TYR A 24 -12.65 25.40 -1.59
C TYR A 24 -11.88 24.12 -1.32
N ALA A 25 -10.66 24.20 -0.82
CA ALA A 25 -10.06 23.10 -0.07
C ALA A 25 -10.76 22.96 1.30
N TRP A 26 -10.67 21.79 1.92
CA TRP A 26 -11.14 21.60 3.29
C TRP A 26 -10.32 22.48 4.25
N GLY A 27 -10.98 23.33 5.01
CA GLY A 27 -10.33 24.21 5.97
C GLY A 27 -11.27 25.22 6.60
N PRO A 28 -10.75 26.06 7.51
CA PRO A 28 -11.56 27.04 8.27
C PRO A 28 -12.37 27.98 7.38
N GLU A 29 -11.80 28.47 6.27
CA GLU A 29 -12.46 29.41 5.36
C GLU A 29 -13.79 28.84 4.83
N ALA A 30 -13.78 27.60 4.34
CA ALA A 30 -14.97 26.96 3.82
C ALA A 30 -16.01 26.66 4.91
N LEU A 31 -15.55 26.15 6.05
CA LEU A 31 -16.43 25.78 7.17
C LEU A 31 -17.06 27.03 7.84
N GLU A 32 -16.32 28.12 8.00
CA GLU A 32 -16.85 29.38 8.52
C GLU A 32 -17.85 30.01 7.55
N LYS A 33 -17.58 29.95 6.24
CA LYS A 33 -18.52 30.39 5.21
C LYS A 33 -19.83 29.60 5.28
N ALA A 34 -19.75 28.26 5.35
CA ALA A 34 -20.94 27.42 5.45
C ALA A 34 -21.80 27.76 6.69
N LYS A 35 -21.15 27.99 7.84
CA LYS A 35 -21.81 28.40 9.07
C LYS A 35 -22.39 29.82 8.97
N GLY A 36 -21.62 30.76 8.42
CA GLY A 36 -22.04 32.18 8.32
C GLY A 36 -23.21 32.40 7.35
N GLU A 37 -23.28 31.63 6.27
CA GLU A 37 -24.34 31.69 5.27
C GLU A 37 -25.49 30.69 5.54
N ASP A 38 -25.37 29.84 6.55
CA ASP A 38 -26.27 28.70 6.84
C ASP A 38 -26.53 27.84 5.59
N LYS A 39 -25.47 27.56 4.81
CA LYS A 39 -25.51 26.73 3.61
C LYS A 39 -25.00 25.33 3.88
N PRO A 40 -25.62 24.29 3.28
CA PRO A 40 -25.06 22.94 3.33
C PRO A 40 -23.74 22.89 2.55
N ILE A 41 -22.86 21.99 2.96
CA ILE A 41 -21.61 21.72 2.27
C ILE A 41 -21.82 20.64 1.23
N LEU A 42 -21.38 20.86 0.00
CA LEU A 42 -21.18 19.80 -0.99
C LEU A 42 -19.69 19.42 -0.95
N LEU A 43 -19.42 18.21 -0.48
CA LEU A 43 -18.08 17.66 -0.35
C LEU A 43 -17.83 16.65 -1.46
N SER A 44 -16.81 16.88 -2.29
CA SER A 44 -16.37 15.94 -3.33
C SER A 44 -14.97 15.44 -3.02
N ILE A 45 -14.84 14.12 -2.85
CA ILE A 45 -13.57 13.45 -2.53
C ILE A 45 -13.17 12.54 -3.69
N GLY A 46 -11.87 12.60 -4.06
CA GLY A 46 -11.28 11.77 -5.11
C GLY A 46 -9.75 11.79 -5.05
N TYR A 47 -9.09 11.44 -6.15
CA TYR A 47 -7.63 11.45 -6.29
C TYR A 47 -7.24 11.64 -7.76
N ALA A 48 -5.97 12.00 -8.02
CA ALA A 48 -5.53 12.47 -9.32
C ALA A 48 -5.64 11.41 -10.44
N ALA A 49 -5.33 10.15 -10.16
CA ALA A 49 -5.36 9.06 -11.14
C ALA A 49 -6.76 8.41 -11.31
N CYS A 50 -7.80 8.99 -10.72
CA CYS A 50 -9.14 8.41 -10.67
C CYS A 50 -9.92 8.67 -11.96
N HIS A 51 -10.04 7.69 -12.86
CA HIS A 51 -10.80 7.79 -14.11
C HIS A 51 -12.23 8.33 -13.92
N TRP A 52 -13.03 7.75 -13.03
CA TRP A 52 -14.42 8.21 -12.79
C TRP A 52 -14.50 9.60 -12.17
N CYS A 53 -13.43 10.06 -11.50
CA CYS A 53 -13.35 11.45 -11.03
C CYS A 53 -13.19 12.41 -12.21
N HIS A 54 -12.37 12.05 -13.22
CA HIS A 54 -12.23 12.80 -14.46
C HIS A 54 -13.53 12.83 -15.24
N VAL A 55 -14.20 11.69 -15.39
CA VAL A 55 -15.51 11.61 -16.04
C VAL A 55 -16.51 12.57 -15.39
N MET A 56 -16.65 12.54 -14.05
CA MET A 56 -17.56 13.44 -13.35
C MET A 56 -17.17 14.91 -13.46
N ALA A 57 -15.87 15.21 -13.54
CA ALA A 57 -15.38 16.57 -13.75
C ALA A 57 -15.85 17.12 -15.10
N HIS A 58 -15.60 16.38 -16.19
CA HIS A 58 -15.99 16.79 -17.54
C HIS A 58 -17.51 16.85 -17.74
N GLU A 59 -18.26 15.90 -17.18
CA GLU A 59 -19.71 15.83 -17.34
C GLU A 59 -20.49 16.83 -16.48
N SER A 60 -19.94 17.23 -15.30
CA SER A 60 -20.69 17.99 -14.30
C SER A 60 -19.98 19.24 -13.77
N PHE A 61 -18.69 19.18 -13.44
CA PHE A 61 -18.00 20.30 -12.79
C PHE A 61 -17.51 21.37 -13.76
N GLU A 62 -17.37 21.04 -15.05
CA GLU A 62 -17.05 21.97 -16.15
C GLU A 62 -18.30 22.58 -16.78
N ASP A 63 -19.51 22.09 -16.45
CA ASP A 63 -20.77 22.58 -16.95
C ASP A 63 -21.23 23.82 -16.17
N GLU A 64 -21.40 24.95 -16.87
CA GLU A 64 -21.73 26.25 -16.32
C GLU A 64 -23.08 26.28 -15.56
N ASP A 65 -24.09 25.53 -16.05
CA ASP A 65 -25.41 25.50 -15.42
C ASP A 65 -25.40 24.68 -14.13
N THR A 66 -24.68 23.57 -14.12
CA THR A 66 -24.44 22.74 -12.93
C THR A 66 -23.64 23.51 -11.89
N ALA A 67 -22.56 24.17 -12.33
CA ALA A 67 -21.73 25.01 -11.45
C ALA A 67 -22.53 26.15 -10.80
N ARG A 68 -23.40 26.81 -11.57
CA ARG A 68 -24.27 27.86 -11.01
C ARG A 68 -25.18 27.30 -9.91
N LEU A 69 -25.83 26.16 -10.15
CA LEU A 69 -26.66 25.50 -9.16
C LEU A 69 -25.89 25.11 -7.89
N MET A 70 -24.66 24.63 -8.06
CA MET A 70 -23.75 24.29 -6.95
C MET A 70 -23.40 25.56 -6.14
N ASN A 71 -22.96 26.62 -6.80
CA ASN A 71 -22.48 27.85 -6.17
C ASN A 71 -23.59 28.63 -5.42
N GLU A 72 -24.81 28.60 -5.96
CA GLU A 72 -25.96 29.27 -5.35
C GLU A 72 -26.41 28.58 -4.06
N ASN A 73 -26.38 27.23 -4.01
CA ASN A 73 -27.01 26.46 -2.95
C ASN A 73 -26.06 25.83 -1.93
N PHE A 74 -24.77 25.71 -2.27
CA PHE A 74 -23.80 24.97 -1.44
C PHE A 74 -22.51 25.77 -1.23
N VAL A 75 -21.77 25.42 -0.18
CA VAL A 75 -20.33 25.66 -0.10
C VAL A 75 -19.64 24.43 -0.61
N ASN A 76 -18.95 24.57 -1.75
CA ASN A 76 -18.38 23.42 -2.46
C ASN A 76 -16.94 23.15 -1.99
N ILE A 77 -16.70 22.00 -1.39
CA ILE A 77 -15.39 21.59 -0.88
C ILE A 77 -14.86 20.42 -1.69
N LYS A 78 -13.61 20.52 -2.14
CA LYS A 78 -12.87 19.46 -2.84
C LYS A 78 -11.79 18.91 -1.93
N VAL A 79 -11.66 17.57 -1.86
CA VAL A 79 -10.67 16.89 -1.02
C VAL A 79 -9.92 15.84 -1.83
N ASP A 80 -8.60 15.90 -1.74
CA ASP A 80 -7.73 14.80 -2.18
C ASP A 80 -7.66 13.75 -1.05
N ARG A 81 -8.22 12.56 -1.31
CA ARG A 81 -8.25 11.46 -0.35
C ARG A 81 -6.85 11.00 0.08
N GLU A 82 -5.87 11.20 -0.79
CA GLU A 82 -4.50 10.77 -0.53
C GLU A 82 -3.77 11.73 0.41
N GLU A 83 -4.13 13.02 0.39
CA GLU A 83 -3.65 13.99 1.37
C GLU A 83 -4.47 14.00 2.67
N ARG A 84 -5.78 13.70 2.60
CA ARG A 84 -6.71 13.70 3.75
C ARG A 84 -7.43 12.34 3.90
N PRO A 85 -6.68 11.26 4.21
CA PRO A 85 -7.27 9.94 4.43
C PRO A 85 -8.21 9.90 5.65
N ASP A 86 -8.04 10.82 6.59
CA ASP A 86 -8.93 11.01 7.74
C ASP A 86 -10.35 11.40 7.32
N LEU A 87 -10.49 12.38 6.42
CA LEU A 87 -11.77 12.78 5.85
C LEU A 87 -12.35 11.69 4.96
N ASP A 88 -11.52 11.10 4.10
CA ASP A 88 -11.93 10.00 3.23
C ASP A 88 -12.53 8.85 4.05
N GLY A 89 -11.84 8.39 5.09
CA GLY A 89 -12.29 7.29 5.95
C GLY A 89 -13.61 7.59 6.67
N ILE A 90 -13.75 8.79 7.22
CA ILE A 90 -14.99 9.21 7.90
C ILE A 90 -16.16 9.19 6.93
N TYR A 91 -16.05 9.87 5.79
CA TYR A 91 -17.19 10.01 4.87
C TYR A 91 -17.43 8.75 4.03
N MET A 92 -16.42 7.90 3.81
CA MET A 92 -16.59 6.58 3.20
C MET A 92 -17.49 5.67 4.05
N GLN A 93 -17.30 5.66 5.37
CA GLN A 93 -18.20 4.93 6.27
C GLN A 93 -19.65 5.41 6.17
N ALA A 94 -19.87 6.73 6.05
CA ALA A 94 -21.22 7.27 5.86
C ALA A 94 -21.82 6.84 4.52
N VAL A 95 -21.08 6.94 3.42
CA VAL A 95 -21.56 6.48 2.09
C VAL A 95 -21.92 5.01 2.13
N GLN A 96 -21.05 4.16 2.67
CA GLN A 96 -21.30 2.71 2.78
C GLN A 96 -22.53 2.40 3.63
N ALA A 97 -22.72 3.13 4.72
CA ALA A 97 -23.90 2.96 5.58
C ALA A 97 -25.20 3.36 4.86
N MET A 98 -25.17 4.38 3.98
CA MET A 98 -26.35 4.86 3.24
C MET A 98 -26.64 4.03 1.98
N THR A 99 -25.62 3.59 1.26
CA THR A 99 -25.76 3.02 -0.09
C THR A 99 -25.46 1.53 -0.16
N GLY A 100 -24.80 0.97 0.87
CA GLY A 100 -24.32 -0.41 0.89
C GLY A 100 -23.00 -0.64 0.16
N HIS A 101 -22.46 0.38 -0.53
CA HIS A 101 -21.18 0.32 -1.25
C HIS A 101 -20.44 1.66 -1.15
N GLY A 102 -19.14 1.65 -1.44
CA GLY A 102 -18.30 2.84 -1.48
C GLY A 102 -17.49 2.92 -2.77
N GLY A 103 -16.82 4.03 -3.00
CA GLY A 103 -15.96 4.26 -4.17
C GLY A 103 -15.73 5.74 -4.43
N TRP A 104 -14.89 6.02 -5.41
CA TRP A 104 -14.60 7.38 -5.88
C TRP A 104 -15.00 7.55 -7.34
N PRO A 105 -15.46 8.79 -7.70
CA PRO A 105 -15.61 9.96 -6.85
C PRO A 105 -16.64 9.72 -5.74
N MET A 106 -16.39 10.29 -4.57
CA MET A 106 -17.34 10.30 -3.46
C MET A 106 -17.96 11.68 -3.33
N THR A 107 -19.29 11.75 -3.32
CA THR A 107 -20.06 12.99 -3.21
C THR A 107 -20.89 12.96 -1.93
N MET A 108 -20.65 13.90 -1.02
CA MET A 108 -21.35 14.01 0.25
C MET A 108 -22.01 15.37 0.42
N PHE A 109 -23.14 15.38 1.09
CA PHE A 109 -23.82 16.60 1.52
C PHE A 109 -23.81 16.65 3.05
N LEU A 110 -23.22 17.74 3.58
CA LEU A 110 -22.99 17.90 5.01
C LEU A 110 -23.73 19.12 5.55
N MET A 111 -24.09 19.03 6.82
CA MET A 111 -24.45 20.20 7.61
C MET A 111 -23.23 21.15 7.74
N PRO A 112 -23.40 22.43 8.09
CA PRO A 112 -22.29 23.36 8.27
C PRO A 112 -21.26 22.97 9.36
N ASP A 113 -21.62 22.04 10.24
CA ASP A 113 -20.72 21.48 11.26
C ASP A 113 -19.92 20.26 10.77
N GLY A 114 -20.12 19.83 9.50
CA GLY A 114 -19.47 18.67 8.89
C GLY A 114 -20.24 17.36 9.04
N SER A 115 -21.40 17.35 9.71
CA SER A 115 -22.20 16.12 9.88
C SER A 115 -22.87 15.72 8.57
N PRO A 116 -22.63 14.49 8.04
CA PRO A 116 -23.21 14.04 6.78
C PRO A 116 -24.69 13.73 6.92
N PHE A 117 -25.50 14.05 5.90
CA PHE A 117 -26.92 13.71 5.88
C PHE A 117 -27.40 13.04 4.59
N TYR A 118 -26.63 13.16 3.50
CA TYR A 118 -26.88 12.48 2.23
C TYR A 118 -25.57 12.30 1.46
N GLY A 119 -25.52 11.29 0.56
CA GLY A 119 -24.34 11.08 -0.26
C GLY A 119 -24.46 9.90 -1.21
N GLY A 120 -23.44 9.75 -2.02
CA GLY A 120 -23.25 8.68 -2.99
C GLY A 120 -21.87 8.71 -3.59
N THR A 121 -21.67 7.96 -4.65
CA THR A 121 -20.43 7.96 -5.42
C THR A 121 -20.58 8.85 -6.66
N TYR A 122 -20.49 8.28 -7.84
CA TYR A 122 -20.71 8.98 -9.09
C TYR A 122 -22.19 9.27 -9.36
N PHE A 123 -22.49 10.46 -9.88
CA PHE A 123 -23.80 10.85 -10.40
C PHE A 123 -23.68 11.29 -11.85
N PRO A 124 -24.47 10.71 -12.80
CA PRO A 124 -24.41 11.06 -14.21
C PRO A 124 -24.99 12.46 -14.49
N PRO A 125 -24.70 13.08 -15.65
CA PRO A 125 -25.29 14.37 -16.04
C PRO A 125 -26.79 14.30 -16.31
N ASP A 126 -27.27 13.15 -16.81
CA ASP A 126 -28.66 12.86 -17.08
C ASP A 126 -29.12 11.60 -16.34
N ASP A 127 -30.46 11.43 -16.09
CA ASP A 127 -30.98 10.21 -15.47
C ASP A 127 -30.62 8.98 -16.32
N LYS A 128 -29.75 8.12 -15.81
CA LYS A 128 -29.17 7.00 -16.57
C LYS A 128 -28.88 5.80 -15.67
N HIS A 129 -29.09 4.59 -16.21
CA HIS A 129 -28.80 3.33 -15.49
C HIS A 129 -29.48 3.20 -14.11
N GLY A 130 -30.65 3.83 -13.91
CA GLY A 130 -31.31 3.82 -12.63
C GLY A 130 -30.79 4.82 -11.60
N LEU A 131 -29.79 5.59 -11.96
CA LEU A 131 -29.24 6.68 -11.14
C LEU A 131 -29.90 8.02 -11.53
N PRO A 132 -30.21 8.89 -10.55
CA PRO A 132 -30.66 10.24 -10.82
C PRO A 132 -29.53 11.09 -11.36
N SER A 133 -29.85 12.08 -12.20
CA SER A 133 -28.88 13.06 -12.67
C SER A 133 -28.33 13.90 -11.51
N PHE A 134 -27.07 14.34 -11.65
CA PHE A 134 -26.43 15.17 -10.63
C PHE A 134 -27.21 16.45 -10.33
N ARG A 135 -27.72 17.14 -11.37
CA ARG A 135 -28.56 18.35 -11.21
C ARG A 135 -29.82 18.07 -10.41
N ARG A 136 -30.47 16.93 -10.65
CA ARG A 136 -31.66 16.54 -9.90
C ARG A 136 -31.36 16.25 -8.43
N VAL A 137 -30.20 15.62 -8.14
CA VAL A 137 -29.72 15.41 -6.76
C VAL A 137 -29.45 16.75 -6.09
N LEU A 138 -28.73 17.67 -6.73
CA LEU A 138 -28.41 19.00 -6.20
C LEU A 138 -29.70 19.76 -5.82
N GLN A 139 -30.70 19.82 -6.74
CA GLN A 139 -31.96 20.50 -6.47
C GLN A 139 -32.73 19.85 -5.32
N SER A 140 -32.80 18.51 -5.32
CA SER A 140 -33.57 17.78 -4.28
C SER A 140 -32.95 17.98 -2.88
N VAL A 141 -31.63 18.02 -2.80
CA VAL A 141 -30.91 18.25 -1.54
C VAL A 141 -31.08 19.70 -1.08
N ALA A 142 -30.95 20.68 -1.98
CA ALA A 142 -31.18 22.08 -1.67
C ALA A 142 -32.62 22.34 -1.15
N ASP A 143 -33.62 21.76 -1.82
CA ASP A 143 -35.02 21.85 -1.39
C ASP A 143 -35.27 21.18 -0.04
N ALA A 144 -34.67 20.00 0.19
CA ALA A 144 -34.79 19.29 1.47
C ALA A 144 -34.11 20.09 2.61
N TYR A 145 -32.96 20.66 2.38
CA TYR A 145 -32.26 21.49 3.36
C TYR A 145 -33.05 22.75 3.72
N ALA A 146 -33.69 23.40 2.73
CA ALA A 146 -34.47 24.61 2.94
C ALA A 146 -35.85 24.33 3.59
N GLN A 147 -36.52 23.22 3.22
CA GLN A 147 -37.94 22.99 3.56
C GLN A 147 -38.19 21.86 4.58
N LYS A 148 -37.17 20.96 4.78
CA LYS A 148 -37.29 19.77 5.65
C LYS A 148 -36.15 19.66 6.62
N ARG A 149 -35.74 20.77 7.23
CA ARG A 149 -34.56 20.89 8.07
C ARG A 149 -34.49 19.87 9.21
N GLU A 150 -35.64 19.58 9.84
CA GLU A 150 -35.71 18.59 10.94
C GLU A 150 -35.34 17.20 10.45
N GLY A 151 -35.89 16.75 9.30
CA GLY A 151 -35.56 15.45 8.73
C GLY A 151 -34.09 15.34 8.28
N VAL A 152 -33.51 16.44 7.80
CA VAL A 152 -32.08 16.51 7.48
C VAL A 152 -31.22 16.34 8.76
N ALA A 153 -31.60 17.02 9.85
CA ALA A 153 -30.92 16.92 11.13
C ALA A 153 -31.04 15.51 11.76
N GLU A 154 -32.22 14.88 11.65
CA GLU A 154 -32.43 13.50 12.10
C GLU A 154 -31.54 12.51 11.34
N SER A 155 -31.42 12.66 10.02
CA SER A 155 -30.52 11.82 9.20
C SER A 155 -29.06 11.99 9.62
N ALA A 156 -28.63 13.21 9.87
CA ALA A 156 -27.27 13.48 10.33
C ALA A 156 -26.98 12.86 11.71
N GLU A 157 -27.94 12.92 12.63
CA GLU A 157 -27.78 12.31 13.95
C GLU A 157 -27.75 10.77 13.89
N GLN A 158 -28.55 10.14 13.03
CA GLN A 158 -28.49 8.69 12.81
C GLN A 158 -27.12 8.23 12.30
N LEU A 159 -26.53 8.97 11.35
CA LEU A 159 -25.19 8.65 10.86
C LEU A 159 -24.12 8.84 11.93
N LYS A 160 -24.23 9.87 12.76
CA LYS A 160 -23.31 10.09 13.88
C LYS A 160 -23.35 8.91 14.88
N GLN A 161 -24.51 8.36 15.17
CA GLN A 161 -24.63 7.16 16.02
C GLN A 161 -23.91 5.94 15.45
N ILE A 162 -23.81 5.82 14.10
CA ILE A 162 -23.06 4.73 13.45
C ILE A 162 -21.56 4.84 13.79
N TYR A 163 -20.98 6.04 13.74
CA TYR A 163 -19.58 6.24 14.13
C TYR A 163 -19.32 5.88 15.61
N GLU A 164 -20.23 6.28 16.51
CA GLU A 164 -20.10 5.97 17.93
C GLU A 164 -20.18 4.46 18.20
N ASN A 165 -21.08 3.76 17.51
CA ASN A 165 -21.24 2.31 17.64
C ASN A 165 -20.05 1.54 17.05
N ASN A 166 -19.48 1.97 15.94
CA ASN A 166 -18.29 1.35 15.34
C ASN A 166 -17.08 1.46 16.25
N LEU A 167 -16.90 2.60 16.91
CA LEU A 167 -15.84 2.79 17.93
C LEU A 167 -16.04 1.91 19.16
N ALA A 168 -17.30 1.65 19.57
CA ALA A 168 -17.61 0.80 20.71
C ALA A 168 -17.51 -0.69 20.39
N GLY A 169 -17.87 -1.11 19.18
CA GLY A 169 -17.86 -2.52 18.75
C GLY A 169 -16.50 -3.18 18.59
N ALA A 170 -15.42 -2.40 18.58
CA ALA A 170 -14.04 -2.91 18.49
C ALA A 170 -13.47 -3.47 19.80
N ARG A 171 -14.31 -3.69 20.83
CA ARG A 171 -13.89 -4.24 22.12
C ARG A 171 -14.39 -5.67 22.29
N SER A 172 -13.85 -6.60 21.54
CA SER A 172 -13.96 -8.01 21.90
C SER A 172 -12.58 -8.50 22.32
N SER A 173 -12.43 -8.97 23.54
CA SER A 173 -11.20 -9.57 24.00
C SER A 173 -11.20 -11.06 23.65
N GLY A 174 -10.43 -11.44 22.64
CA GLY A 174 -10.12 -12.84 22.33
C GLY A 174 -8.71 -13.20 22.78
N ALA A 175 -8.50 -14.43 23.24
CA ALA A 175 -7.16 -14.90 23.52
C ALA A 175 -6.37 -15.08 22.20
N LEU A 176 -5.17 -14.53 22.14
CA LEU A 176 -4.23 -14.85 21.07
C LEU A 176 -3.79 -16.31 21.23
N ALA A 177 -4.12 -17.15 20.26
CA ALA A 177 -3.80 -18.56 20.30
C ALA A 177 -3.52 -19.10 18.88
N PRO A 178 -2.67 -20.13 18.73
CA PRO A 178 -2.37 -20.73 17.42
C PRO A 178 -3.61 -21.12 16.62
N GLN A 179 -4.68 -21.56 17.30
CA GLN A 179 -5.95 -21.94 16.69
C GLN A 179 -6.61 -20.80 15.90
N MET A 180 -6.42 -19.55 16.34
CA MET A 180 -6.93 -18.36 15.63
C MET A 180 -6.32 -18.25 14.22
N LEU A 181 -5.02 -18.46 14.10
CA LEU A 181 -4.31 -18.43 12.82
C LEU A 181 -4.78 -19.54 11.88
N GLU A 182 -5.05 -20.72 12.42
CA GLU A 182 -5.58 -21.87 11.65
C GLU A 182 -7.01 -21.61 11.16
N ILE A 183 -7.88 -21.01 12.00
CA ILE A 183 -9.25 -20.63 11.59
C ILE A 183 -9.20 -19.57 10.47
N ALA A 184 -8.34 -18.56 10.62
CA ALA A 184 -8.15 -17.52 9.59
C ALA A 184 -7.67 -18.14 8.27
N TYR A 185 -6.66 -19.02 8.31
CA TYR A 185 -6.19 -19.74 7.13
C TYR A 185 -7.31 -20.52 6.43
N ARG A 186 -8.10 -21.33 7.16
CA ARG A 186 -9.19 -22.09 6.57
C ARG A 186 -10.26 -21.23 5.93
N ALA A 187 -10.58 -20.07 6.53
CA ALA A 187 -11.52 -19.13 5.94
C ALA A 187 -10.97 -18.52 4.65
N LEU A 188 -9.67 -18.17 4.61
CA LEU A 188 -9.01 -17.66 3.42
C LEU A 188 -8.90 -18.73 2.32
N ALA A 189 -8.50 -19.98 2.64
CA ALA A 189 -8.45 -21.09 1.68
C ALA A 189 -9.81 -21.35 1.04
N LYS A 190 -10.90 -21.23 1.83
CA LYS A 190 -12.27 -21.37 1.30
C LYS A 190 -12.68 -20.21 0.37
N ALA A 191 -12.17 -19.00 0.59
CA ALA A 191 -12.47 -17.80 -0.21
C ALA A 191 -11.59 -17.68 -1.46
N TYR A 192 -10.58 -18.53 -1.60
CA TYR A 192 -9.62 -18.52 -2.69
C TYR A 192 -10.26 -18.93 -4.04
N ASP A 193 -9.93 -18.19 -5.10
CA ASP A 193 -10.28 -18.55 -6.48
C ASP A 193 -9.25 -19.58 -7.02
N ALA A 194 -9.57 -20.85 -6.88
CA ALA A 194 -8.69 -21.93 -7.32
C ALA A 194 -8.47 -21.98 -8.86
N GLN A 195 -9.35 -21.37 -9.65
CA GLN A 195 -9.21 -21.35 -11.11
C GLN A 195 -8.25 -20.25 -11.57
N ASN A 196 -8.43 -19.02 -11.05
CA ASN A 196 -7.75 -17.85 -11.56
C ASN A 196 -6.69 -17.28 -10.59
N GLY A 197 -6.62 -17.78 -9.36
CA GLY A 197 -5.77 -17.22 -8.30
C GLY A 197 -6.37 -15.96 -7.69
N GLY A 198 -5.90 -15.59 -6.49
CA GLY A 198 -6.40 -14.44 -5.75
C GLY A 198 -7.75 -14.69 -5.07
N PHE A 199 -8.43 -13.62 -4.69
CA PHE A 199 -9.67 -13.65 -3.90
C PHE A 199 -10.77 -12.85 -4.59
N GLY A 200 -12.02 -13.26 -4.42
CA GLY A 200 -13.17 -12.62 -5.03
C GLY A 200 -13.33 -12.91 -6.52
N THR A 201 -14.21 -12.16 -7.17
CA THR A 201 -14.53 -12.33 -8.60
C THR A 201 -13.99 -11.12 -9.41
N ALA A 202 -14.86 -10.14 -9.75
CA ALA A 202 -14.51 -8.94 -10.49
C ALA A 202 -15.21 -7.73 -9.84
N PRO A 203 -14.52 -6.59 -9.66
CA PRO A 203 -13.08 -6.36 -9.88
C PRO A 203 -12.21 -7.14 -8.91
N LYS A 204 -10.95 -7.46 -9.30
CA LYS A 204 -10.04 -8.31 -8.54
C LYS A 204 -8.77 -7.57 -8.13
N PHE A 205 -8.51 -7.53 -6.83
CA PHE A 205 -7.36 -6.84 -6.23
C PHE A 205 -6.26 -7.82 -5.80
N PRO A 206 -4.98 -7.40 -5.75
CA PRO A 206 -3.85 -8.27 -5.41
C PRO A 206 -3.91 -8.94 -4.03
N ALA A 207 -4.62 -8.35 -3.06
CA ALA A 207 -4.77 -8.85 -1.68
C ALA A 207 -3.42 -9.23 -1.02
N THR A 208 -2.39 -8.42 -1.22
CA THR A 208 -0.98 -8.73 -0.91
C THR A 208 -0.75 -9.05 0.58
N MET A 209 -1.45 -8.37 1.51
CA MET A 209 -1.35 -8.64 2.95
C MET A 209 -1.85 -10.03 3.33
N VAL A 210 -2.92 -10.49 2.67
CA VAL A 210 -3.46 -11.85 2.86
C VAL A 210 -2.46 -12.88 2.33
N LEU A 211 -1.85 -12.61 1.16
CA LEU A 211 -0.83 -13.50 0.59
C LEU A 211 0.42 -13.58 1.47
N ASP A 212 0.88 -12.47 2.07
CA ASP A 212 2.01 -12.49 3.02
C ASP A 212 1.69 -13.32 4.26
N PHE A 213 0.47 -13.19 4.83
CA PHE A 213 0.04 -14.04 5.94
C PHE A 213 0.02 -15.53 5.57
N LEU A 214 -0.50 -15.89 4.39
CA LEU A 214 -0.54 -17.28 3.93
C LEU A 214 0.86 -17.85 3.67
N LEU A 215 1.82 -17.04 3.20
CA LEU A 215 3.21 -17.44 3.06
C LEU A 215 3.86 -17.72 4.43
N ARG A 216 3.57 -16.89 5.45
CA ARG A 216 3.98 -17.12 6.85
C ARG A 216 3.35 -18.41 7.40
N HIS A 217 2.05 -18.61 7.17
CA HIS A 217 1.34 -19.81 7.59
C HIS A 217 1.97 -21.06 6.98
N TRP A 218 2.26 -21.05 5.65
CA TRP A 218 2.98 -22.17 5.02
C TRP A 218 4.32 -22.43 5.69
N LYS A 219 5.13 -21.41 5.90
CA LYS A 219 6.47 -21.62 6.46
C LYS A 219 6.43 -22.18 7.87
N ARG A 220 5.40 -21.86 8.63
CA ARG A 220 5.18 -22.36 10.00
C ARG A 220 4.64 -23.78 10.02
N THR A 221 3.69 -24.12 9.13
CA THR A 221 2.94 -25.40 9.19
C THR A 221 3.32 -26.40 8.10
N TYR A 222 4.05 -25.95 7.08
CA TYR A 222 4.30 -26.69 5.84
C TYR A 222 3.04 -27.14 5.10
N THR A 223 1.91 -26.46 5.31
CA THR A 223 0.67 -26.69 4.60
C THR A 223 0.85 -26.30 3.12
N ALA A 224 0.95 -27.30 2.23
CA ALA A 224 1.24 -27.09 0.81
C ALA A 224 0.22 -26.17 0.12
N GLU A 225 -1.07 -26.28 0.46
CA GLU A 225 -2.14 -25.45 -0.07
C GLU A 225 -1.92 -23.96 0.21
N SER A 226 -1.42 -23.59 1.41
CA SER A 226 -1.11 -22.18 1.71
C SER A 226 -0.07 -21.60 0.77
N PHE A 227 0.96 -22.38 0.44
CA PHE A 227 2.00 -21.99 -0.51
C PHE A 227 1.47 -21.89 -1.94
N GLU A 228 0.70 -22.89 -2.36
CA GLU A 228 0.09 -22.94 -3.70
C GLU A 228 -0.81 -21.71 -3.94
N ILE A 229 -1.63 -21.32 -2.96
CA ILE A 229 -2.47 -20.12 -3.03
C ILE A 229 -1.61 -18.88 -3.33
N VAL A 230 -0.50 -18.69 -2.60
CA VAL A 230 0.35 -17.51 -2.74
C VAL A 230 1.09 -17.50 -4.07
N GLU A 231 1.78 -18.60 -4.38
CA GLU A 231 2.59 -18.72 -5.59
C GLU A 231 1.73 -18.57 -6.83
N ARG A 232 0.61 -19.31 -6.90
CA ARG A 232 -0.30 -19.26 -8.05
C ARG A 232 -0.93 -17.89 -8.23
N SER A 233 -1.35 -17.23 -7.14
CA SER A 233 -1.90 -15.86 -7.21
C SER A 233 -0.88 -14.88 -7.77
N PHE A 234 0.34 -14.90 -7.24
CA PHE A 234 1.40 -14.00 -7.72
C PHE A 234 1.74 -14.26 -9.20
N ARG A 235 1.91 -15.52 -9.61
CA ARG A 235 2.19 -15.88 -11.01
C ARG A 235 1.06 -15.49 -11.95
N LYS A 236 -0.21 -15.67 -11.54
CA LYS A 236 -1.36 -15.26 -12.36
C LYS A 236 -1.38 -13.75 -12.57
N MET A 237 -1.07 -12.96 -11.56
CA MET A 237 -0.91 -11.50 -11.71
C MET A 237 0.30 -11.16 -12.59
N ALA A 238 1.46 -11.75 -12.35
CA ALA A 238 2.70 -11.48 -13.09
C ALA A 238 2.61 -11.85 -14.58
N ARG A 239 1.84 -12.87 -14.93
CA ARG A 239 1.60 -13.32 -16.30
C ARG A 239 0.37 -12.66 -16.94
N GLY A 240 -0.51 -12.05 -16.15
CA GLY A 240 -1.71 -11.34 -16.61
C GLY A 240 -1.41 -9.97 -17.21
N GLY A 241 -2.44 -9.33 -17.75
CA GLY A 241 -2.36 -7.96 -18.23
C GLY A 241 -2.29 -6.91 -17.12
N ILE A 242 -2.59 -7.29 -15.88
CA ILE A 242 -2.39 -6.41 -14.70
C ILE A 242 -0.91 -6.05 -14.49
N TYR A 243 0.03 -6.87 -14.96
CA TYR A 243 1.46 -6.57 -15.00
C TYR A 243 1.83 -6.01 -16.36
N ASP A 244 2.50 -4.87 -16.40
CA ASP A 244 3.00 -4.29 -17.65
C ASP A 244 4.17 -5.12 -18.18
N GLN A 245 3.89 -5.99 -19.15
CA GLN A 245 4.86 -6.93 -19.71
C GLN A 245 6.03 -6.24 -20.44
N ILE A 246 5.92 -4.95 -20.74
CA ILE A 246 6.94 -4.17 -21.47
C ILE A 246 7.76 -3.30 -20.52
N GLY A 247 7.09 -2.53 -19.67
CA GLY A 247 7.74 -1.53 -18.81
C GLY A 247 7.96 -1.97 -17.37
N GLY A 248 7.33 -3.06 -16.96
CA GLY A 248 7.29 -3.49 -15.55
C GLY A 248 6.29 -2.71 -14.70
N GLY A 249 6.12 -3.16 -13.48
CA GLY A 249 5.14 -2.62 -12.54
C GLY A 249 3.72 -3.14 -12.76
N PHE A 250 2.96 -3.18 -11.68
CA PHE A 250 1.58 -3.68 -11.64
C PHE A 250 0.59 -2.54 -11.64
N ALA A 251 -0.50 -2.69 -12.40
CA ALA A 251 -1.69 -1.87 -12.24
C ALA A 251 -2.41 -2.23 -10.93
N ARG A 252 -3.28 -1.34 -10.46
CA ARG A 252 -3.92 -1.42 -9.15
C ARG A 252 -4.84 -2.63 -8.99
N TYR A 253 -5.67 -2.94 -9.99
CA TYR A 253 -6.59 -4.08 -9.99
C TYR A 253 -6.97 -4.50 -11.40
N ALA A 254 -7.53 -5.69 -11.55
CA ALA A 254 -8.15 -6.14 -12.78
C ALA A 254 -9.66 -5.95 -12.73
N VAL A 255 -10.26 -5.48 -13.83
CA VAL A 255 -11.72 -5.33 -13.94
C VAL A 255 -12.41 -6.67 -14.21
N ASP A 256 -11.63 -7.70 -14.52
CA ASP A 256 -12.09 -9.08 -14.73
C ASP A 256 -11.58 -10.05 -13.65
N ALA A 257 -12.05 -11.29 -13.68
CA ALA A 257 -11.67 -12.31 -12.72
C ALA A 257 -10.35 -13.04 -13.04
N ILE A 258 -9.79 -12.84 -14.25
CA ILE A 258 -8.66 -13.64 -14.79
C ILE A 258 -7.35 -12.85 -14.87
N TRP A 259 -7.30 -11.64 -14.35
CA TRP A 259 -6.15 -10.73 -14.34
C TRP A 259 -5.74 -10.19 -15.72
N LEU A 260 -6.62 -10.22 -16.72
CA LEU A 260 -6.31 -9.81 -18.09
C LEU A 260 -6.47 -8.30 -18.30
N VAL A 261 -7.64 -7.76 -18.00
CA VAL A 261 -7.93 -6.34 -18.24
C VAL A 261 -7.69 -5.55 -16.96
N PRO A 262 -6.60 -4.75 -16.87
CA PRO A 262 -6.35 -3.93 -15.72
C PRO A 262 -7.22 -2.67 -15.75
N HIS A 263 -7.45 -2.06 -14.59
CA HIS A 263 -7.65 -0.63 -14.49
C HIS A 263 -6.26 0.02 -14.51
N PHE A 264 -5.89 0.65 -15.59
CA PHE A 264 -4.49 0.91 -15.97
C PHE A 264 -3.69 1.85 -15.04
N GLU A 265 -4.29 2.41 -13.99
CA GLU A 265 -3.56 3.19 -12.98
C GLU A 265 -2.50 2.33 -12.28
N LYS A 266 -1.30 2.90 -12.07
CA LYS A 266 -0.22 2.24 -11.31
C LYS A 266 0.06 3.02 -10.04
N MET A 267 -0.21 2.40 -8.90
CA MET A 267 0.00 3.01 -7.59
C MET A 267 1.33 2.57 -6.98
N LEU A 268 2.02 3.47 -6.32
CA LEU A 268 3.30 3.17 -5.66
C LEU A 268 3.14 2.08 -4.59
N TYR A 269 2.09 2.15 -3.77
CA TYR A 269 1.87 1.20 -2.66
C TYR A 269 1.61 -0.23 -3.11
N ASP A 270 0.88 -0.48 -4.20
CA ASP A 270 0.66 -1.83 -4.73
C ASP A 270 1.99 -2.45 -5.17
N ASN A 271 2.79 -1.67 -5.89
CA ASN A 271 4.10 -2.09 -6.36
C ASN A 271 5.09 -2.29 -5.20
N ALA A 272 4.99 -1.51 -4.13
CA ALA A 272 5.77 -1.67 -2.91
C ALA A 272 5.51 -3.03 -2.24
N LEU A 273 4.23 -3.34 -2.03
CA LEU A 273 3.81 -4.57 -1.35
C LEU A 273 4.12 -5.82 -2.21
N LEU A 274 3.87 -5.74 -3.53
CA LEU A 274 4.17 -6.83 -4.46
C LEU A 274 5.68 -7.05 -4.63
N THR A 275 6.50 -5.99 -4.60
CA THR A 275 7.97 -6.12 -4.59
C THR A 275 8.46 -6.92 -3.40
N ARG A 276 7.96 -6.60 -2.18
CA ARG A 276 8.34 -7.33 -0.97
C ARG A 276 7.87 -8.78 -1.02
N LEU A 277 6.63 -9.04 -1.42
CA LEU A 277 6.09 -10.38 -1.55
C LEU A 277 6.85 -11.21 -2.59
N GLY A 278 7.18 -10.62 -3.74
CA GLY A 278 7.98 -11.27 -4.80
C GLY A 278 9.37 -11.66 -4.32
N ALA A 279 10.04 -10.80 -3.54
CA ALA A 279 11.32 -11.13 -2.93
C ALA A 279 11.21 -12.29 -1.92
N HIS A 280 10.18 -12.32 -1.08
CA HIS A 280 9.91 -13.42 -0.14
C HIS A 280 9.57 -14.73 -0.87
N LEU A 281 8.79 -14.67 -1.94
CA LEU A 281 8.50 -15.84 -2.76
C LEU A 281 9.77 -16.40 -3.42
N TRP A 282 10.64 -15.53 -3.93
CA TRP A 282 11.94 -15.96 -4.44
C TRP A 282 12.80 -16.63 -3.35
N GLN A 283 12.82 -16.10 -2.13
CA GLN A 283 13.52 -16.75 -1.02
C GLN A 283 13.00 -18.16 -0.76
N ALA A 284 11.70 -18.38 -0.95
CA ALA A 284 11.05 -19.69 -0.76
C ALA A 284 11.30 -20.66 -1.92
N THR A 285 11.42 -20.18 -3.17
CA THR A 285 11.42 -21.01 -4.39
C THR A 285 12.73 -21.02 -5.15
N LYS A 286 13.48 -19.93 -5.11
CA LYS A 286 14.62 -19.63 -6.00
C LYS A 286 14.25 -19.53 -7.49
N ASP A 287 13.01 -19.17 -7.77
CA ASP A 287 12.48 -19.10 -9.14
C ASP A 287 12.88 -17.80 -9.84
N ASP A 288 13.46 -17.92 -11.04
CA ASP A 288 13.99 -16.81 -11.81
C ASP A 288 12.89 -15.89 -12.38
N GLU A 289 11.68 -16.39 -12.64
CA GLU A 289 10.56 -15.56 -13.08
C GLU A 289 10.14 -14.58 -11.97
N LEU A 290 10.05 -15.06 -10.73
CA LEU A 290 9.73 -14.23 -9.56
C LEU A 290 10.80 -13.16 -9.32
N LYS A 291 12.09 -13.52 -9.47
CA LYS A 291 13.20 -12.57 -9.39
C LYS A 291 13.12 -11.52 -10.49
N ARG A 292 12.86 -11.95 -11.73
CA ARG A 292 12.75 -11.07 -12.90
C ARG A 292 11.61 -10.06 -12.71
N VAL A 293 10.40 -10.51 -12.38
CA VAL A 293 9.22 -9.64 -12.19
C VAL A 293 9.47 -8.63 -11.07
N THR A 294 10.02 -9.07 -9.94
CA THR A 294 10.36 -8.19 -8.82
C THR A 294 11.42 -7.16 -9.22
N THR A 295 12.47 -7.57 -9.92
CA THR A 295 13.53 -6.69 -10.40
C THR A 295 13.03 -5.67 -11.43
N GLU A 296 12.20 -6.10 -12.39
CA GLU A 296 11.57 -5.22 -13.38
C GLU A 296 10.62 -4.20 -12.72
N THR A 297 9.93 -4.59 -11.62
CA THR A 297 9.07 -3.68 -10.86
C THR A 297 9.89 -2.60 -10.16
N VAL A 298 10.98 -2.94 -9.48
CA VAL A 298 11.89 -1.94 -8.87
C VAL A 298 12.51 -1.03 -9.94
N ALA A 299 12.92 -1.60 -11.09
CA ALA A 299 13.46 -0.82 -12.20
C ALA A 299 12.41 0.17 -12.80
N TRP A 300 11.14 -0.22 -12.82
CA TRP A 300 10.04 0.68 -13.18
C TRP A 300 9.92 1.83 -12.19
N VAL A 301 9.97 1.57 -10.88
CA VAL A 301 9.92 2.61 -9.84
C VAL A 301 11.07 3.61 -9.99
N ASP A 302 12.31 3.12 -10.16
CA ASP A 302 13.48 4.00 -10.32
C ASP A 302 13.39 4.84 -11.60
N ARG A 303 12.89 4.27 -12.69
CA ARG A 303 12.83 4.93 -13.99
C ARG A 303 11.68 5.93 -14.13
N GLU A 304 10.49 5.58 -13.61
CA GLU A 304 9.25 6.32 -13.91
C GLU A 304 8.67 7.06 -12.69
N MET A 305 8.99 6.60 -11.48
CA MET A 305 8.42 7.15 -10.24
C MET A 305 9.43 7.91 -9.37
N ALA A 306 10.74 7.81 -9.65
CA ALA A 306 11.74 8.50 -8.83
C ALA A 306 11.73 10.01 -9.03
N SER A 307 11.64 10.75 -7.93
CA SER A 307 11.85 12.20 -7.89
C SER A 307 13.34 12.52 -7.87
N PRO A 308 13.77 13.62 -8.53
CA PRO A 308 15.13 14.12 -8.40
C PRO A 308 15.57 14.41 -6.96
N GLU A 309 14.62 14.69 -6.06
CA GLU A 309 14.88 14.97 -4.65
C GLU A 309 15.16 13.71 -3.82
N GLY A 310 14.82 12.52 -4.34
CA GLY A 310 15.07 11.22 -3.71
C GLY A 310 13.82 10.49 -3.21
N GLY A 311 12.64 11.11 -3.28
CA GLY A 311 11.35 10.47 -3.02
C GLY A 311 10.82 9.71 -4.24
N PHE A 312 9.70 9.02 -4.08
CA PHE A 312 8.95 8.40 -5.16
C PHE A 312 7.58 9.06 -5.28
N TYR A 313 7.18 9.37 -6.49
CA TYR A 313 5.87 9.89 -6.84
C TYR A 313 4.76 8.88 -6.55
N SER A 314 3.50 9.34 -6.40
CA SER A 314 2.42 8.51 -5.88
C SER A 314 1.80 7.58 -6.90
N SER A 315 1.53 8.03 -8.14
CA SER A 315 0.82 7.22 -9.12
C SER A 315 1.03 7.67 -10.57
N LEU A 316 0.71 6.75 -11.50
CA LEU A 316 0.45 7.04 -12.90
C LEU A 316 -1.05 6.85 -13.17
N ASP A 317 -1.62 7.76 -13.95
CA ASP A 317 -3.01 7.75 -14.34
C ASP A 317 -3.36 6.52 -15.21
N ALA A 318 -4.62 6.10 -15.17
CA ALA A 318 -5.15 5.09 -16.08
C ALA A 318 -5.26 5.63 -17.52
N ASP A 319 -5.49 6.93 -17.65
CA ASP A 319 -5.83 7.59 -18.91
C ASP A 319 -4.62 8.22 -19.61
N SER A 320 -4.62 8.16 -20.92
CA SER A 320 -3.77 8.97 -21.79
C SER A 320 -4.64 9.57 -22.90
N GLU A 321 -4.54 10.89 -23.10
CA GLU A 321 -5.36 11.62 -24.08
C GLU A 321 -6.88 11.37 -23.91
N GLY A 322 -7.35 11.21 -22.66
CA GLY A 322 -8.76 10.98 -22.31
C GLY A 322 -9.27 9.57 -22.61
N HIS A 323 -8.39 8.61 -22.84
CA HIS A 323 -8.75 7.21 -23.08
C HIS A 323 -7.98 6.27 -22.14
N GLU A 324 -8.73 5.42 -21.41
CA GLU A 324 -8.16 4.43 -20.51
C GLU A 324 -7.30 3.41 -21.25
N GLY A 325 -6.09 3.17 -20.77
CA GLY A 325 -5.17 2.16 -21.29
C GLY A 325 -4.48 2.48 -22.63
N LYS A 326 -4.81 3.59 -23.31
CA LYS A 326 -4.28 3.94 -24.63
C LYS A 326 -2.76 3.89 -24.73
N PHE A 327 -2.05 4.26 -23.68
CA PHE A 327 -0.61 4.22 -23.61
C PHE A 327 -0.05 2.78 -23.66
N TYR A 328 -0.75 1.81 -23.04
CA TYR A 328 -0.24 0.47 -22.78
C TYR A 328 -0.59 -0.57 -23.86
N VAL A 329 -1.70 -0.38 -24.58
CA VAL A 329 -2.22 -1.37 -25.53
C VAL A 329 -1.56 -1.29 -26.90
N TRP A 330 -1.58 -2.40 -27.66
CA TRP A 330 -0.92 -2.55 -28.94
C TRP A 330 -1.85 -3.17 -29.99
N SER A 331 -1.73 -2.73 -31.24
CA SER A 331 -2.28 -3.48 -32.37
C SER A 331 -1.22 -4.40 -32.98
N GLU A 332 -1.66 -5.40 -33.72
CA GLU A 332 -0.75 -6.29 -34.46
C GLU A 332 0.04 -5.51 -35.50
N GLU A 333 -0.61 -4.55 -36.17
CA GLU A 333 -0.01 -3.69 -37.22
C GLU A 333 1.07 -2.76 -36.64
N GLU A 334 1.01 -2.40 -35.35
CA GLU A 334 2.07 -1.65 -34.67
C GLU A 334 3.28 -2.54 -34.35
N ILE A 335 3.08 -3.80 -33.98
CA ILE A 335 4.14 -4.73 -33.55
C ILE A 335 4.93 -5.29 -34.71
N ASP A 336 4.25 -5.70 -35.78
CA ASP A 336 4.88 -6.38 -36.93
C ASP A 336 6.05 -5.61 -37.58
N PRO A 337 5.94 -4.32 -37.94
CA PRO A 337 7.05 -3.59 -38.51
C PRO A 337 8.17 -3.28 -37.51
N LEU A 338 7.87 -3.23 -36.20
CA LEU A 338 8.88 -2.97 -35.19
C LEU A 338 9.75 -4.19 -34.90
N LEU A 339 9.16 -5.39 -34.88
CA LEU A 339 9.87 -6.61 -34.51
C LEU A 339 10.30 -7.47 -35.70
N GLY A 340 9.73 -7.27 -36.91
CA GLY A 340 10.10 -8.00 -38.10
C GLY A 340 10.06 -9.52 -37.94
N ALA A 341 11.20 -10.20 -38.09
CA ALA A 341 11.28 -11.67 -37.96
C ALA A 341 10.92 -12.20 -36.54
N ASP A 342 11.14 -11.41 -35.51
CA ASP A 342 10.85 -11.77 -34.12
C ASP A 342 9.35 -11.63 -33.77
N ALA A 343 8.56 -10.91 -34.59
CA ALA A 343 7.17 -10.56 -34.31
C ALA A 343 6.29 -11.79 -34.07
N ARG A 344 6.44 -12.85 -34.87
CA ARG A 344 5.62 -14.07 -34.72
C ARG A 344 5.77 -14.73 -33.35
N ALA A 345 7.00 -14.96 -32.91
CA ALA A 345 7.27 -15.58 -31.61
C ALA A 345 6.81 -14.69 -30.45
N PHE A 346 7.10 -13.39 -30.54
CA PHE A 346 6.69 -12.40 -29.55
C PHE A 346 5.17 -12.31 -29.40
N LYS A 347 4.44 -12.21 -30.53
CA LYS A 347 2.96 -12.15 -30.53
C LYS A 347 2.34 -13.43 -29.97
N SER A 348 2.89 -14.60 -30.35
CA SER A 348 2.42 -15.90 -29.81
C SER A 348 2.58 -15.97 -28.30
N TYR A 349 3.73 -15.53 -27.77
CA TYR A 349 4.03 -15.55 -26.34
C TYR A 349 3.13 -14.57 -25.54
N TYR A 350 2.88 -13.37 -26.08
CA TYR A 350 2.10 -12.32 -25.40
C TYR A 350 0.62 -12.25 -25.82
N GLY A 351 0.10 -13.27 -26.48
CA GLY A 351 -1.32 -13.38 -26.79
C GLY A 351 -1.86 -12.31 -27.74
N VAL A 352 -1.02 -11.77 -28.63
CA VAL A 352 -1.41 -10.75 -29.60
C VAL A 352 -2.19 -11.37 -30.74
N THR A 353 -3.38 -10.84 -31.03
CA THR A 353 -4.26 -11.29 -32.10
C THR A 353 -4.73 -10.11 -32.96
N PRO A 354 -5.13 -10.34 -34.24
CA PRO A 354 -5.64 -9.27 -35.10
C PRO A 354 -6.90 -8.57 -34.57
N GLY A 355 -7.75 -9.31 -33.85
CA GLY A 355 -9.00 -8.78 -33.29
C GLY A 355 -8.81 -8.04 -31.97
N GLY A 356 -7.65 -8.21 -31.34
CA GLY A 356 -7.40 -7.67 -30.00
C GLY A 356 -8.18 -8.39 -28.90
N ASN A 357 -7.88 -8.02 -27.66
CA ASN A 357 -8.58 -8.48 -26.44
C ASN A 357 -9.13 -7.33 -25.61
N PHE A 358 -8.92 -6.08 -26.05
CA PHE A 358 -9.41 -4.86 -25.41
C PHE A 358 -9.63 -3.77 -26.46
N GLU A 359 -10.88 -3.41 -26.75
CA GLU A 359 -11.28 -2.33 -27.68
C GLU A 359 -10.60 -2.38 -29.06
N GLY A 360 -10.43 -3.60 -29.61
CA GLY A 360 -9.78 -3.81 -30.90
C GLY A 360 -8.25 -3.75 -30.86
N LYS A 361 -7.65 -3.60 -29.68
CA LYS A 361 -6.21 -3.66 -29.43
C LYS A 361 -5.88 -4.79 -28.46
N ASN A 362 -4.59 -4.99 -28.17
CA ASN A 362 -4.12 -6.07 -27.32
C ASN A 362 -3.49 -5.51 -26.05
N ILE A 363 -3.99 -5.97 -24.90
CA ILE A 363 -3.26 -6.01 -23.64
C ILE A 363 -2.33 -7.22 -23.73
N LEU A 364 -1.07 -7.04 -23.43
CA LEU A 364 -0.08 -8.12 -23.43
C LEU A 364 -0.18 -8.95 -22.16
N PHE A 365 -0.25 -10.27 -22.30
CA PHE A 365 -0.25 -11.23 -21.18
C PHE A 365 0.48 -12.50 -21.61
N VAL A 366 1.08 -13.22 -20.67
CA VAL A 366 1.79 -14.46 -20.99
C VAL A 366 0.78 -15.56 -21.24
N THR A 367 0.77 -16.11 -22.46
CA THR A 367 -0.03 -17.30 -22.79
C THR A 367 0.57 -18.56 -22.17
N ALA A 368 -0.19 -19.66 -22.11
CA ALA A 368 0.35 -20.93 -21.63
C ALA A 368 1.49 -21.43 -22.55
N ASP A 369 2.50 -22.02 -21.93
CA ASP A 369 3.78 -22.48 -22.49
C ASP A 369 3.67 -23.34 -23.78
N GLN A 370 3.47 -22.71 -24.92
CA GLN A 370 3.55 -23.38 -26.23
C GLN A 370 4.28 -22.47 -27.21
N SER A 371 5.61 -22.42 -27.11
CA SER A 371 6.42 -21.95 -28.21
C SER A 371 7.18 -23.15 -28.82
N ASP A 372 7.07 -23.33 -30.13
CA ASP A 372 7.93 -24.24 -30.91
C ASP A 372 9.37 -23.73 -31.01
N VAL A 373 9.71 -22.66 -30.27
CA VAL A 373 11.00 -21.97 -30.29
C VAL A 373 11.82 -22.44 -29.10
N ASP A 374 13.10 -22.70 -29.34
CA ASP A 374 14.08 -22.97 -28.28
C ASP A 374 14.04 -21.90 -27.18
N SER A 375 14.14 -22.27 -25.91
CA SER A 375 13.94 -21.38 -24.77
C SER A 375 14.95 -20.23 -24.73
N GLU A 376 16.22 -20.46 -25.02
CA GLU A 376 17.26 -19.41 -25.03
C GLU A 376 17.02 -18.40 -26.16
N LEU A 377 16.61 -18.91 -27.33
CA LEU A 377 16.25 -18.06 -28.46
C LEU A 377 15.00 -17.23 -28.16
N LEU A 378 13.99 -17.84 -27.52
CA LEU A 378 12.77 -17.13 -27.11
C LEU A 378 13.09 -16.02 -26.11
N ASP A 379 13.88 -16.27 -25.10
CA ASP A 379 14.29 -15.25 -24.12
C ASP A 379 15.02 -14.09 -24.78
N ALA A 380 15.90 -14.35 -25.74
CA ALA A 380 16.58 -13.32 -26.50
C ALA A 380 15.60 -12.49 -27.38
N ILE A 381 14.61 -13.13 -28.02
CA ILE A 381 13.54 -12.47 -28.78
C ILE A 381 12.71 -11.57 -27.86
N LEU A 382 12.28 -12.10 -26.72
CA LEU A 382 11.46 -11.35 -25.77
C LEU A 382 12.21 -10.14 -25.20
N ALA A 383 13.47 -10.30 -24.82
CA ALA A 383 14.29 -9.20 -24.31
C ALA A 383 14.47 -8.08 -25.35
N ARG A 384 14.79 -8.43 -26.62
CA ARG A 384 14.89 -7.44 -27.71
C ARG A 384 13.54 -6.79 -27.98
N GLY A 385 12.48 -7.58 -28.09
CA GLY A 385 11.13 -7.10 -28.37
C GLY A 385 10.62 -6.13 -27.31
N LYS A 386 10.77 -6.46 -26.03
CA LYS A 386 10.43 -5.56 -24.93
C LYS A 386 11.14 -4.22 -25.04
N LYS A 387 12.44 -4.22 -25.31
CA LYS A 387 13.23 -2.99 -25.47
C LYS A 387 12.72 -2.13 -26.62
N ILE A 388 12.52 -2.72 -27.79
CA ILE A 388 12.04 -2.01 -28.98
C ILE A 388 10.65 -1.42 -28.74
N LEU A 389 9.73 -2.21 -28.17
CA LEU A 389 8.38 -1.74 -27.87
C LEU A 389 8.37 -0.67 -26.79
N TYR A 390 9.20 -0.78 -25.76
CA TYR A 390 9.35 0.27 -24.74
C TYR A 390 9.81 1.60 -25.37
N GLU A 391 10.85 1.57 -26.20
CA GLU A 391 11.36 2.76 -26.92
C GLU A 391 10.33 3.36 -27.88
N SER A 392 9.49 2.52 -28.51
CA SER A 392 8.38 2.97 -29.34
C SER A 392 7.26 3.59 -28.51
N ARG A 393 6.84 2.93 -27.42
CA ARG A 393 5.81 3.40 -26.48
C ARG A 393 6.18 4.71 -25.81
N ALA A 394 7.45 4.89 -25.47
CA ALA A 394 7.96 6.12 -24.85
C ALA A 394 7.74 7.39 -25.68
N LYS A 395 7.44 7.25 -26.99
CA LYS A 395 7.10 8.36 -27.89
C LYS A 395 5.61 8.71 -27.88
N ARG A 396 4.77 7.89 -27.27
CA ARG A 396 3.33 8.18 -27.09
C ARG A 396 3.15 9.27 -26.02
N VAL A 397 1.98 9.85 -25.96
CA VAL A 397 1.61 10.73 -24.84
C VAL A 397 1.52 9.89 -23.55
N TRP A 398 2.32 10.26 -22.57
CA TRP A 398 2.37 9.55 -21.28
C TRP A 398 1.10 9.79 -20.47
N PRO A 399 0.67 8.80 -19.67
CA PRO A 399 -0.33 9.03 -18.63
C PRO A 399 0.11 10.14 -17.68
N GLY A 400 -0.86 10.86 -17.13
CA GLY A 400 -0.58 11.84 -16.07
C GLY A 400 0.15 11.18 -14.90
N ARG A 401 1.15 11.86 -14.35
CA ARG A 401 1.85 11.40 -13.15
C ARG A 401 1.48 12.32 -11.98
N ASP A 402 1.01 11.72 -10.90
CA ASP A 402 0.80 12.44 -9.67
C ASP A 402 2.13 12.58 -8.93
N GLU A 403 2.70 13.78 -8.98
CA GLU A 403 4.05 14.07 -8.50
C GLU A 403 4.13 14.45 -7.02
N LYS A 404 3.06 14.25 -6.25
CA LYS A 404 3.17 14.32 -4.80
C LYS A 404 3.87 13.08 -4.25
N ILE A 405 4.65 13.28 -3.20
CA ILE A 405 5.38 12.23 -2.48
C ILE A 405 4.67 12.02 -1.15
N LEU A 406 4.07 10.85 -0.96
CA LEU A 406 3.35 10.48 0.26
C LEU A 406 4.24 9.64 1.17
N ALA A 407 4.31 10.01 2.46
CA ALA A 407 5.23 9.39 3.43
C ALA A 407 4.97 7.90 3.61
N SER A 408 3.72 7.49 3.84
CA SER A 408 3.38 6.08 4.03
C SER A 408 3.72 5.23 2.82
N TRP A 409 3.39 5.69 1.61
CA TRP A 409 3.67 4.94 0.38
C TRP A 409 5.17 4.83 0.09
N ASN A 410 5.92 5.89 0.38
CA ASN A 410 7.38 5.86 0.29
C ASN A 410 8.00 4.94 1.35
N GLY A 411 7.47 4.93 2.58
CA GLY A 411 7.90 4.00 3.62
C GLY A 411 7.69 2.53 3.22
N LEU A 412 6.53 2.22 2.63
CA LEU A 412 6.25 0.88 2.09
C LEU A 412 7.19 0.53 0.93
N MET A 413 7.42 1.45 -0.02
CA MET A 413 8.30 1.21 -1.16
C MET A 413 9.77 1.09 -0.74
N LEU A 414 10.23 1.92 0.19
CA LEU A 414 11.54 1.82 0.81
C LEU A 414 11.77 0.43 1.39
N ARG A 415 10.78 -0.08 2.13
CA ARG A 415 10.85 -1.44 2.69
C ARG A 415 10.92 -2.51 1.61
N GLY A 416 10.13 -2.38 0.54
CA GLY A 416 10.14 -3.30 -0.60
C GLY A 416 11.50 -3.33 -1.29
N ILE A 417 12.06 -2.15 -1.63
CA ILE A 417 13.37 -2.03 -2.30
C ILE A 417 14.50 -2.52 -1.40
N ALA A 418 14.52 -2.14 -0.11
CA ALA A 418 15.55 -2.60 0.83
C ALA A 418 15.54 -4.12 0.99
N THR A 419 14.33 -4.74 1.05
CA THR A 419 14.19 -6.19 1.06
C THR A 419 14.74 -6.82 -0.22
N ALA A 420 14.36 -6.31 -1.40
CA ALA A 420 14.84 -6.82 -2.69
C ALA A 420 16.36 -6.63 -2.86
N ALA A 421 16.91 -5.49 -2.41
CA ALA A 421 18.34 -5.21 -2.43
C ALA A 421 19.13 -6.27 -1.65
N ARG A 422 18.70 -6.56 -0.42
CA ARG A 422 19.34 -7.57 0.44
C ARG A 422 19.19 -8.97 -0.13
N VAL A 423 17.97 -9.34 -0.55
CA VAL A 423 17.64 -10.69 -1.04
C VAL A 423 18.36 -11.02 -2.35
N PHE A 424 18.45 -10.07 -3.26
CA PHE A 424 19.06 -10.27 -4.59
C PHE A 424 20.52 -9.83 -4.66
N ALA A 425 21.11 -9.33 -3.56
CA ALA A 425 22.47 -8.76 -3.48
C ALA A 425 22.69 -7.69 -4.58
N ARG A 426 21.80 -6.70 -4.68
CA ARG A 426 21.78 -5.64 -5.70
C ARG A 426 22.24 -4.31 -5.10
N ASP A 427 23.44 -3.86 -5.49
CA ASP A 427 24.02 -2.58 -5.02
C ASP A 427 23.23 -1.36 -5.52
N ASP A 428 22.75 -1.40 -6.76
CA ASP A 428 21.91 -0.32 -7.31
C ASP A 428 20.58 -0.15 -6.55
N PHE A 429 19.95 -1.24 -6.10
CA PHE A 429 18.78 -1.18 -5.25
C PHE A 429 19.11 -0.69 -3.84
N ARG A 430 20.29 -1.05 -3.32
CA ARG A 430 20.80 -0.53 -2.06
C ARG A 430 20.98 1.00 -2.11
N GLU A 431 21.59 1.51 -3.18
CA GLU A 431 21.75 2.96 -3.39
C GLU A 431 20.41 3.67 -3.50
N LEU A 432 19.46 3.08 -4.23
CA LEU A 432 18.10 3.61 -4.37
C LEU A 432 17.37 3.67 -3.02
N ALA A 433 17.43 2.61 -2.21
CA ALA A 433 16.84 2.56 -0.88
C ALA A 433 17.46 3.60 0.07
N VAL A 434 18.79 3.70 0.11
CA VAL A 434 19.49 4.67 0.98
C VAL A 434 19.16 6.10 0.56
N ARG A 435 19.13 6.41 -0.75
CA ARG A 435 18.74 7.74 -1.26
C ARG A 435 17.32 8.12 -0.82
N ASN A 436 16.38 7.19 -0.90
CA ASN A 436 15.01 7.43 -0.45
C ASN A 436 14.90 7.60 1.07
N ALA A 437 15.62 6.79 1.85
CA ALA A 437 15.65 6.93 3.30
C ALA A 437 16.23 8.28 3.75
N GLU A 438 17.30 8.76 3.11
CA GLU A 438 17.89 10.08 3.38
C GLU A 438 16.90 11.21 3.06
N PHE A 439 16.18 11.10 1.94
CA PHE A 439 15.13 12.05 1.57
C PHE A 439 14.04 12.09 2.65
N LEU A 440 13.45 10.95 3.01
CA LEU A 440 12.40 10.88 4.04
C LEU A 440 12.89 11.44 5.38
N SER A 441 14.08 11.08 5.79
CA SER A 441 14.66 11.55 7.07
C SER A 441 14.90 13.06 7.09
N ARG A 442 15.28 13.65 5.95
CA ARG A 442 15.61 15.09 5.85
C ARG A 442 14.38 15.95 5.64
N GLU A 443 13.47 15.55 4.73
CA GLU A 443 12.37 16.42 4.28
C GLU A 443 11.06 16.12 5.01
N MET A 444 10.83 14.89 5.45
CA MET A 444 9.52 14.47 5.95
C MET A 444 9.49 14.11 7.44
N VAL A 445 10.64 14.02 8.12
CA VAL A 445 10.71 13.70 9.56
C VAL A 445 11.32 14.86 10.34
N ASN A 446 10.58 15.35 11.32
CA ASN A 446 11.04 16.40 12.25
C ASN A 446 10.77 15.98 13.70
N LYS A 447 11.81 15.69 14.48
CA LYS A 447 11.73 15.27 15.89
C LYS A 447 10.70 14.13 16.09
N GLY A 448 10.84 13.06 15.29
CA GLY A 448 9.96 11.90 15.32
C GLY A 448 8.56 12.10 14.71
N ARG A 449 8.14 13.33 14.42
CA ARG A 449 6.88 13.61 13.72
C ARG A 449 7.11 13.47 12.22
N VAL A 450 6.30 12.65 11.58
CA VAL A 450 6.29 12.47 10.12
C VAL A 450 5.26 13.38 9.50
N MET A 451 5.59 14.00 8.35
CA MET A 451 4.67 14.80 7.53
C MET A 451 4.04 13.91 6.46
N ARG A 452 2.83 14.27 6.00
CA ARG A 452 2.06 13.46 5.04
C ARG A 452 2.56 13.57 3.62
N SER A 453 2.66 14.78 3.07
CA SER A 453 2.92 15.01 1.66
C SER A 453 4.06 15.99 1.42
N HIS A 454 4.79 15.76 0.32
CA HIS A 454 5.84 16.64 -0.17
C HIS A 454 5.71 16.80 -1.69
N LYS A 455 5.86 18.04 -2.17
CA LYS A 455 5.94 18.34 -3.60
C LYS A 455 6.76 19.59 -3.83
N GLU A 456 7.73 19.53 -4.75
CA GLU A 456 8.52 20.69 -5.21
C GLU A 456 9.12 21.49 -4.03
N GLY A 457 9.78 20.80 -3.09
CA GLY A 457 10.41 21.42 -1.93
C GLY A 457 9.44 21.86 -0.83
N VAL A 458 8.13 21.63 -0.96
CA VAL A 458 7.12 22.01 0.02
C VAL A 458 6.56 20.77 0.72
N THR A 459 6.80 20.67 2.04
CA THR A 459 6.25 19.60 2.88
C THR A 459 5.04 20.12 3.65
N ARG A 460 3.91 19.43 3.56
CA ARG A 460 2.64 19.86 4.14
C ARG A 460 1.94 18.72 4.87
N ILE A 461 0.96 19.08 5.68
CA ILE A 461 0.06 18.22 6.44
C ILE A 461 0.84 17.35 7.44
N THR A 462 0.44 17.41 8.69
CA THR A 462 0.96 16.50 9.72
C THR A 462 0.52 15.07 9.39
N GLY A 463 1.48 14.14 9.37
CA GLY A 463 1.23 12.77 8.99
C GLY A 463 0.32 12.03 9.95
N PHE A 464 -0.30 11.00 9.43
CA PHE A 464 -1.20 10.09 10.14
C PHE A 464 -0.43 8.93 10.78
N LEU A 465 -1.12 8.07 11.51
CA LEU A 465 -0.53 6.87 12.12
C LEU A 465 0.21 6.01 11.08
N GLU A 466 -0.39 5.80 9.92
CA GLU A 466 0.19 5.02 8.83
C GLU A 466 1.50 5.60 8.30
N ASP A 467 1.62 6.95 8.24
CA ASP A 467 2.84 7.61 7.78
C ASP A 467 4.00 7.36 8.73
N HIS A 468 3.75 7.51 10.03
CA HIS A 468 4.74 7.27 11.07
C HIS A 468 5.22 5.81 11.05
N ALA A 469 4.28 4.87 11.08
CA ALA A 469 4.61 3.45 11.15
C ALA A 469 5.30 2.94 9.87
N ALA A 470 4.83 3.32 8.67
CA ALA A 470 5.42 2.88 7.41
C ALA A 470 6.84 3.42 7.21
N VAL A 471 7.09 4.70 7.51
CA VAL A 471 8.43 5.30 7.40
C VAL A 471 9.40 4.65 8.39
N ALA A 472 8.99 4.43 9.63
CA ALA A 472 9.82 3.77 10.64
C ALA A 472 10.16 2.32 10.26
N LEU A 473 9.20 1.56 9.73
CA LEU A 473 9.44 0.20 9.19
C LEU A 473 10.36 0.22 7.96
N GLY A 474 10.25 1.24 7.11
CA GLY A 474 11.19 1.48 6.02
C GLY A 474 12.62 1.70 6.52
N PHE A 475 12.80 2.52 7.56
CA PHE A 475 14.11 2.75 8.18
C PHE A 475 14.68 1.48 8.82
N LEU A 476 13.86 0.65 9.48
CA LEU A 476 14.31 -0.66 9.97
C LEU A 476 14.79 -1.56 8.84
N ALA A 477 14.11 -1.58 7.69
CA ALA A 477 14.56 -2.35 6.53
C ALA A 477 15.89 -1.84 5.95
N VAL A 478 16.12 -0.52 5.97
CA VAL A 478 17.42 0.06 5.58
C VAL A 478 18.51 -0.26 6.62
N TYR A 479 18.16 -0.31 7.92
CA TYR A 479 19.09 -0.82 8.92
C TYR A 479 19.51 -2.27 8.62
N GLU A 480 18.57 -3.15 8.37
CA GLU A 480 18.86 -4.56 8.02
C GLU A 480 19.70 -4.72 6.74
N LEU A 481 19.66 -3.72 5.85
CA LEU A 481 20.43 -3.66 4.62
C LEU A 481 21.84 -3.10 4.82
N THR A 482 22.04 -2.18 5.79
CA THR A 482 23.26 -1.40 5.93
C THR A 482 23.99 -1.60 7.25
N PHE A 483 23.30 -2.08 8.27
CA PHE A 483 23.70 -2.13 9.68
C PHE A 483 24.16 -0.78 10.25
N ASP A 484 23.69 0.33 9.67
CA ASP A 484 23.89 1.66 10.20
C ASP A 484 22.81 1.96 11.28
N GLU A 485 23.23 1.96 12.54
CA GLU A 485 22.34 2.10 13.71
C GLU A 485 21.51 3.40 13.72
N ARG A 486 21.95 4.45 12.99
CA ARG A 486 21.16 5.68 12.86
C ARG A 486 19.74 5.44 12.38
N TRP A 487 19.50 4.41 11.56
CA TRP A 487 18.16 4.09 11.04
C TRP A 487 17.28 3.46 12.12
N VAL A 488 17.84 2.67 13.03
CA VAL A 488 17.10 2.16 14.20
C VAL A 488 16.77 3.31 15.16
N ASP A 489 17.71 4.23 15.40
CA ASP A 489 17.47 5.41 16.25
C ASP A 489 16.36 6.29 15.67
N ARG A 490 16.35 6.51 14.35
CA ARG A 490 15.27 7.23 13.66
C ARG A 490 13.93 6.50 13.76
N ALA A 491 13.91 5.19 13.56
CA ALA A 491 12.69 4.38 13.71
C ALA A 491 12.14 4.44 15.14
N ARG A 492 13.02 4.38 16.14
CA ARG A 492 12.64 4.51 17.55
C ARG A 492 12.10 5.90 17.89
N GLU A 493 12.75 6.98 17.42
CA GLU A 493 12.28 8.36 17.60
C GLU A 493 10.86 8.53 17.05
N ILE A 494 10.57 7.96 15.86
CA ILE A 494 9.23 7.98 15.28
C ILE A 494 8.25 7.13 16.10
N ALA A 495 8.65 5.95 16.56
CA ALA A 495 7.80 5.09 17.38
C ALA A 495 7.41 5.74 18.72
N ASP A 496 8.36 6.42 19.38
CA ASP A 496 8.08 7.16 20.60
C ASP A 496 7.10 8.31 20.35
N ALA A 497 7.30 9.09 19.30
CA ALA A 497 6.36 10.14 18.87
C ALA A 497 4.99 9.55 18.47
N MET A 498 4.97 8.40 17.79
CA MET A 498 3.73 7.69 17.44
C MET A 498 2.93 7.30 18.68
N ILE A 499 3.58 6.78 19.72
CA ILE A 499 2.93 6.46 20.98
C ILE A 499 2.42 7.74 21.67
N GLU A 500 3.25 8.78 21.72
CA GLU A 500 2.87 10.04 22.35
C GLU A 500 1.62 10.66 21.71
N TRP A 501 1.52 10.65 20.38
CA TRP A 501 0.49 11.42 19.68
C TRP A 501 -0.73 10.63 19.25
N PHE A 502 -0.61 9.33 19.03
CA PHE A 502 -1.69 8.50 18.45
C PHE A 502 -2.25 7.46 19.41
N TRP A 503 -1.50 7.06 20.46
CA TRP A 503 -2.01 6.13 21.47
C TRP A 503 -2.92 6.84 22.46
N ASP A 504 -4.03 6.22 22.78
CA ASP A 504 -4.99 6.66 23.79
C ASP A 504 -4.99 5.67 24.96
N ASP A 505 -4.51 6.13 26.13
CA ASP A 505 -4.38 5.27 27.32
C ASP A 505 -5.73 4.89 27.94
N ASP A 506 -6.77 5.71 27.78
CA ASP A 506 -8.11 5.39 28.29
C ASP A 506 -8.81 4.35 27.41
N LYS A 507 -8.59 4.42 26.11
CA LYS A 507 -9.14 3.50 25.12
C LYS A 507 -8.25 2.28 24.89
N GLN A 508 -6.99 2.33 25.32
CA GLN A 508 -5.95 1.33 25.07
C GLN A 508 -5.83 0.99 23.58
N ALA A 509 -5.76 2.02 22.72
CA ALA A 509 -5.83 1.87 21.29
C ALA A 509 -5.11 2.99 20.55
N PHE A 510 -4.64 2.70 19.33
CA PHE A 510 -4.20 3.70 18.38
C PHE A 510 -5.39 4.32 17.64
N PHE A 511 -5.26 5.60 17.29
CA PHE A 511 -6.13 6.35 16.40
C PHE A 511 -5.34 6.80 15.18
N ASP A 512 -6.02 7.01 14.05
CA ASP A 512 -5.36 7.36 12.79
C ASP A 512 -4.83 8.80 12.79
N THR A 513 -5.47 9.70 13.57
CA THR A 513 -5.07 11.10 13.71
C THR A 513 -4.39 11.37 15.05
N ALA A 514 -3.43 12.30 15.05
CA ALA A 514 -2.76 12.75 16.27
C ALA A 514 -3.73 13.46 17.22
N ARG A 515 -3.41 13.47 18.54
CA ARG A 515 -4.27 14.14 19.56
C ARG A 515 -4.35 15.66 19.41
N ASP A 516 -3.38 16.26 18.72
CA ASP A 516 -3.31 17.69 18.40
C ASP A 516 -3.83 18.03 17.00
N ALA A 517 -4.34 17.03 16.25
CA ALA A 517 -4.92 17.26 14.94
C ALA A 517 -6.25 18.04 15.01
N GLU A 518 -6.70 18.53 13.84
CA GLU A 518 -8.01 19.14 13.67
C GLU A 518 -9.13 18.27 14.26
N ARG A 519 -10.08 18.88 14.97
CA ARG A 519 -11.25 18.16 15.46
C ARG A 519 -12.27 17.99 14.34
N LEU A 520 -12.43 16.75 13.87
CA LEU A 520 -13.48 16.33 12.95
C LEU A 520 -14.72 15.85 13.73
N ILE A 521 -15.77 15.46 13.01
CA ILE A 521 -17.02 14.91 13.60
C ILE A 521 -16.78 13.67 14.46
N THR A 522 -15.73 12.92 14.16
CA THR A 522 -15.20 11.81 14.96
C THR A 522 -13.69 11.73 14.81
N ARG A 523 -12.98 11.13 15.77
CA ARG A 523 -11.57 10.80 15.63
C ARG A 523 -11.46 9.44 14.95
N PRO A 524 -10.94 9.36 13.69
CA PRO A 524 -10.97 8.11 12.94
C PRO A 524 -10.05 7.04 13.56
N ARG A 525 -10.49 5.80 13.42
CA ARG A 525 -9.76 4.61 13.80
C ARG A 525 -10.14 3.49 12.83
N ASP A 526 -9.43 3.39 11.72
CA ASP A 526 -9.56 2.25 10.81
C ASP A 526 -8.53 1.19 11.20
N VAL A 527 -9.01 0.00 11.53
CA VAL A 527 -8.18 -1.14 11.93
C VAL A 527 -8.07 -2.18 10.83
N THR A 528 -8.78 -1.95 9.70
CA THR A 528 -8.86 -2.90 8.60
C THR A 528 -7.83 -2.61 7.51
N ASP A 529 -7.20 -3.65 7.02
CA ASP A 529 -6.39 -3.54 5.82
C ASP A 529 -7.30 -3.35 4.60
N ASN A 530 -6.94 -2.39 3.75
CA ASN A 530 -7.62 -2.10 2.50
C ASN A 530 -6.65 -2.38 1.32
N ALA A 531 -6.38 -1.37 0.48
CA ALA A 531 -5.33 -1.47 -0.53
C ALA A 531 -3.92 -1.45 0.10
N THR A 532 -3.80 -0.82 1.26
CA THR A 532 -2.59 -0.78 2.10
C THR A 532 -2.89 -1.37 3.48
N PRO A 533 -1.86 -1.81 4.22
CA PRO A 533 -2.04 -2.16 5.63
C PRO A 533 -2.56 -0.96 6.43
N SER A 534 -3.43 -1.21 7.41
CA SER A 534 -3.91 -0.15 8.29
C SER A 534 -2.78 0.47 9.11
N GLY A 535 -2.93 1.74 9.50
CA GLY A 535 -1.98 2.39 10.41
C GLY A 535 -1.78 1.61 11.70
N THR A 536 -2.85 1.02 12.24
CA THR A 536 -2.80 0.15 13.43
C THR A 536 -1.96 -1.11 13.17
N SER A 537 -2.13 -1.78 12.02
CA SER A 537 -1.35 -2.98 11.68
C SER A 537 0.13 -2.70 11.57
N LEU A 538 0.50 -1.60 10.88
CA LEU A 538 1.89 -1.16 10.74
C LEU A 538 2.51 -0.75 12.10
N ALA A 539 1.75 -0.05 12.94
CA ALA A 539 2.19 0.35 14.28
C ALA A 539 2.49 -0.87 15.16
N VAL A 540 1.63 -1.89 15.12
CA VAL A 540 1.84 -3.16 15.86
C VAL A 540 3.11 -3.85 15.37
N GLU A 541 3.33 -3.97 14.06
CA GLU A 541 4.54 -4.58 13.50
C GLU A 541 5.81 -3.82 13.95
N LEU A 542 5.79 -2.49 13.83
CA LEU A 542 6.90 -1.64 14.26
C LEU A 542 7.26 -1.87 15.74
N LEU A 543 6.24 -1.86 16.61
CA LEU A 543 6.45 -2.05 18.05
C LEU A 543 6.96 -3.45 18.38
N LEU A 544 6.50 -4.50 17.71
CA LEU A 544 7.03 -5.85 17.87
C LEU A 544 8.51 -5.93 17.47
N HIS A 545 8.90 -5.38 16.33
CA HIS A 545 10.31 -5.37 15.90
C HIS A 545 11.20 -4.57 16.87
N LEU A 546 10.79 -3.37 17.25
CA LEU A 546 11.56 -2.54 18.17
C LEU A 546 11.58 -3.13 19.59
N SER A 547 10.55 -3.87 20.00
CA SER A 547 10.56 -4.55 21.31
C SER A 547 11.66 -5.58 21.40
N GLU A 548 11.93 -6.32 20.34
CA GLU A 548 13.00 -7.31 20.31
C GLU A 548 14.40 -6.65 20.18
N LEU A 549 14.55 -5.65 19.29
CA LEU A 549 15.83 -4.95 19.11
C LEU A 549 16.29 -4.25 20.39
N HIS A 550 15.37 -3.68 21.17
CA HIS A 550 15.69 -2.88 22.36
C HIS A 550 15.30 -3.56 23.69
N GLN A 551 14.71 -4.76 23.65
CA GLN A 551 14.12 -5.45 24.82
C GLN A 551 13.15 -4.55 25.59
N ASN A 552 12.29 -3.83 24.85
CA ASN A 552 11.35 -2.87 25.40
C ASN A 552 9.97 -3.49 25.66
N ALA A 553 9.70 -3.84 26.92
CA ALA A 553 8.45 -4.47 27.33
C ALA A 553 7.21 -3.60 27.09
N GLU A 554 7.33 -2.26 27.11
CA GLU A 554 6.20 -1.34 26.87
C GLU A 554 5.77 -1.31 25.41
N TYR A 555 6.70 -1.42 24.46
CA TYR A 555 6.36 -1.58 23.05
C TYR A 555 5.58 -2.88 22.83
N ARG A 556 6.10 -3.99 23.34
CA ARG A 556 5.44 -5.30 23.24
C ARG A 556 4.07 -5.31 23.89
N ARG A 557 3.93 -4.72 25.10
CA ARG A 557 2.64 -4.64 25.80
C ARG A 557 1.56 -3.96 24.97
N ARG A 558 1.87 -2.82 24.31
CA ARG A 558 0.90 -2.10 23.46
C ARG A 558 0.54 -2.90 22.21
N ALA A 559 1.52 -3.54 21.58
CA ALA A 559 1.30 -4.40 20.43
C ALA A 559 0.40 -5.59 20.79
N ALA A 560 0.73 -6.34 21.85
CA ALA A 560 -0.04 -7.49 22.32
C ALA A 560 -1.50 -7.10 22.68
N LEU A 561 -1.68 -6.00 23.41
CA LEU A 561 -3.01 -5.51 23.79
C LEU A 561 -3.87 -5.15 22.56
N THR A 562 -3.26 -4.55 21.52
CA THR A 562 -3.95 -4.23 20.27
C THR A 562 -4.37 -5.53 19.56
N LEU A 563 -3.49 -6.52 19.48
CA LEU A 563 -3.78 -7.82 18.89
C LEU A 563 -4.88 -8.58 19.65
N GLU A 564 -4.83 -8.60 20.97
CA GLU A 564 -5.87 -9.22 21.82
C GLU A 564 -7.24 -8.59 21.61
N THR A 565 -7.28 -7.25 21.51
CA THR A 565 -8.52 -6.51 21.27
C THR A 565 -9.14 -6.84 19.91
N LEU A 566 -8.31 -7.16 18.91
CA LEU A 566 -8.74 -7.43 17.53
C LEU A 566 -8.75 -8.93 17.17
N ALA A 567 -8.53 -9.84 18.13
CA ALA A 567 -8.44 -11.28 17.87
C ALA A 567 -9.72 -11.87 17.25
N GLU A 568 -10.91 -11.48 17.73
CA GLU A 568 -12.18 -11.95 17.16
C GLU A 568 -12.41 -11.37 15.76
N PRO A 569 -12.30 -10.04 15.50
CA PRO A 569 -12.39 -9.49 14.14
C PRO A 569 -11.45 -10.15 13.15
N MET A 570 -10.17 -10.36 13.52
CA MET A 570 -9.18 -11.06 12.68
C MET A 570 -9.62 -12.47 12.27
N THR A 571 -10.25 -13.18 13.21
CA THR A 571 -10.74 -14.54 12.96
C THR A 571 -11.99 -14.55 12.10
N ARG A 572 -12.89 -13.58 12.31
CA ARG A 572 -14.18 -13.48 11.61
C ARG A 572 -14.07 -12.94 10.19
N PHE A 573 -13.15 -11.98 9.97
CA PHE A 573 -12.96 -11.28 8.70
C PHE A 573 -11.49 -11.27 8.25
N PRO A 574 -10.86 -12.44 8.10
CA PRO A 574 -9.41 -12.52 7.88
C PRO A 574 -8.92 -11.81 6.60
N THR A 575 -9.77 -11.61 5.60
CA THR A 575 -9.44 -10.85 4.39
C THR A 575 -9.17 -9.38 4.65
N ALA A 576 -9.73 -8.81 5.72
CA ALA A 576 -9.55 -7.42 6.13
C ALA A 576 -8.45 -7.23 7.18
N PHE A 577 -7.69 -8.28 7.54
CA PHE A 577 -6.68 -8.24 8.60
C PHE A 577 -5.41 -9.02 8.25
N GLY A 578 -5.09 -9.13 6.96
CA GLY A 578 -3.96 -9.96 6.50
C GLY A 578 -2.63 -9.55 7.15
N HIS A 579 -2.34 -8.26 7.23
CA HIS A 579 -1.12 -7.75 7.84
C HIS A 579 -1.10 -7.98 9.36
N LEU A 580 -2.21 -7.68 10.03
CA LEU A 580 -2.32 -7.87 11.48
C LEU A 580 -2.27 -9.35 11.89
N LEU A 581 -2.78 -10.27 11.05
CA LEU A 581 -2.60 -11.72 11.23
C LEU A 581 -1.12 -12.12 11.16
N GLY A 582 -0.33 -11.48 10.30
CA GLY A 582 1.14 -11.65 10.28
C GLY A 582 1.81 -11.19 11.58
N CYS A 583 1.33 -10.09 12.17
CA CYS A 583 1.78 -9.61 13.48
C CYS A 583 1.36 -10.56 14.60
N ALA A 584 0.13 -11.07 14.56
CA ALA A 584 -0.36 -12.08 15.52
C ALA A 584 0.46 -13.38 15.45
N ASP A 585 0.86 -13.80 14.23
CA ASP A 585 1.76 -14.95 14.05
C ASP A 585 3.11 -14.72 14.75
N MET A 586 3.68 -13.51 14.65
CA MET A 586 4.93 -13.15 15.33
C MET A 586 4.77 -13.15 16.87
N GLU A 587 3.68 -12.57 17.40
CA GLU A 587 3.45 -12.52 18.86
C GLU A 587 3.19 -13.90 19.46
N ILE A 588 2.39 -14.74 18.77
CA ILE A 588 2.04 -16.09 19.25
C ILE A 588 3.25 -17.03 19.19
N ASN A 589 4.02 -16.98 18.10
CA ASN A 589 5.07 -17.95 17.84
C ASN A 589 6.48 -17.46 18.22
N GLY A 590 6.62 -16.18 18.55
CA GLY A 590 7.88 -15.52 18.86
C GLY A 590 8.69 -15.12 17.63
N ALA A 591 9.49 -14.07 17.76
CA ALA A 591 10.47 -13.67 16.77
C ALA A 591 11.61 -14.67 16.63
N ILE A 592 12.20 -14.75 15.46
CA ILE A 592 13.50 -15.39 15.22
C ILE A 592 14.52 -14.27 15.18
N GLU A 593 15.26 -14.14 16.27
CA GLU A 593 16.26 -13.09 16.45
C GLU A 593 17.61 -13.56 15.89
N VAL A 594 18.20 -12.77 15.01
CA VAL A 594 19.53 -13.03 14.46
C VAL A 594 20.44 -11.84 14.75
N ALA A 595 21.51 -12.07 15.49
CA ALA A 595 22.56 -11.08 15.71
C ALA A 595 23.83 -11.48 14.97
N LEU A 596 24.28 -10.65 14.03
CA LEU A 596 25.53 -10.79 13.30
C LEU A 596 26.56 -9.84 13.88
N VAL A 597 27.62 -10.37 14.49
CA VAL A 597 28.63 -9.55 15.17
C VAL A 597 29.97 -9.66 14.44
N GLY A 598 30.55 -8.53 14.07
CA GLY A 598 31.84 -8.48 13.38
C GLY A 598 32.03 -7.22 12.56
N ASP A 599 33.10 -7.15 11.81
CA ASP A 599 33.34 -6.10 10.82
C ASP A 599 32.40 -6.31 9.63
N VAL A 600 31.44 -5.41 9.45
CA VAL A 600 30.40 -5.48 8.41
C VAL A 600 30.98 -5.45 6.98
N GLU A 601 32.17 -4.89 6.80
CA GLU A 601 32.83 -4.86 5.49
C GLU A 601 33.63 -6.11 5.18
N SER A 602 33.86 -6.98 6.16
CA SER A 602 34.57 -8.21 5.94
C SER A 602 33.79 -9.21 5.09
N ALA A 603 34.53 -9.95 4.22
CA ALA A 603 33.92 -10.99 3.39
C ALA A 603 33.22 -12.09 4.22
N ALA A 604 33.73 -12.39 5.41
CA ALA A 604 33.15 -13.38 6.30
C ALA A 604 31.81 -12.91 6.91
N PHE A 605 31.69 -11.63 7.25
CA PHE A 605 30.41 -11.06 7.71
C PHE A 605 29.38 -11.05 6.57
N LYS A 606 29.77 -10.56 5.39
CA LYS A 606 28.90 -10.54 4.19
C LYS A 606 28.41 -11.94 3.81
N ALA A 607 29.22 -12.99 4.01
CA ALA A 607 28.81 -14.36 3.78
C ALA A 607 27.72 -14.83 4.79
N LEU A 608 27.81 -14.43 6.05
CA LEU A 608 26.76 -14.70 7.05
C LEU A 608 25.48 -13.92 6.74
N GLU A 609 25.60 -12.64 6.40
CA GLU A 609 24.47 -11.81 5.96
C GLU A 609 23.75 -12.44 4.77
N GLN A 610 24.48 -12.86 3.73
CA GLN A 610 23.90 -13.51 2.56
C GLN A 610 23.20 -14.82 2.92
N ALA A 611 23.72 -15.60 3.86
CA ALA A 611 23.07 -16.83 4.32
C ALA A 611 21.69 -16.54 4.98
N VAL A 612 21.54 -15.41 5.67
CA VAL A 612 20.23 -14.95 6.18
C VAL A 612 19.36 -14.44 5.03
N ALA A 613 19.90 -13.59 4.15
CA ALA A 613 19.16 -12.94 3.07
C ALA A 613 18.55 -13.93 2.06
N GLU A 614 19.21 -15.05 1.82
CA GLU A 614 18.72 -16.07 0.88
C GLU A 614 17.53 -16.90 1.38
N ARG A 615 17.14 -16.76 2.65
CA ARG A 615 16.12 -17.60 3.25
C ARG A 615 14.88 -16.82 3.65
N TYR A 616 13.72 -17.39 3.36
CA TYR A 616 12.48 -16.87 3.92
C TYR A 616 12.34 -17.30 5.38
N VAL A 617 12.51 -16.34 6.27
CA VAL A 617 12.36 -16.51 7.72
C VAL A 617 11.28 -15.54 8.18
N PRO A 618 10.02 -16.00 8.33
CA PRO A 618 8.96 -15.13 8.85
C PRO A 618 9.29 -14.71 10.29
N SER A 619 8.86 -13.51 10.67
CA SER A 619 9.15 -12.92 12.00
C SER A 619 10.65 -12.78 12.32
N LEU A 620 11.48 -12.61 11.29
CA LEU A 620 12.90 -12.32 11.45
C LEU A 620 13.08 -10.93 12.08
N VAL A 621 13.91 -10.86 13.13
CA VAL A 621 14.48 -9.62 13.66
C VAL A 621 15.99 -9.72 13.51
N LEU A 622 16.54 -8.98 12.56
CA LEU A 622 17.97 -8.99 12.23
C LEU A 622 18.66 -7.79 12.84
N ALA A 623 19.72 -8.05 13.61
CA ALA A 623 20.66 -7.04 14.05
C ALA A 623 22.07 -7.40 13.59
N GLY A 624 22.85 -6.39 13.24
CA GLY A 624 24.25 -6.59 12.84
C GLY A 624 25.12 -5.38 13.15
N GLY A 625 26.41 -5.63 13.36
CA GLY A 625 27.34 -4.54 13.63
C GLY A 625 28.65 -4.99 14.24
N ALA A 626 29.56 -4.04 14.44
CA ALA A 626 30.82 -4.27 15.10
C ALA A 626 30.61 -4.64 16.59
N VAL A 627 31.55 -5.36 17.17
CA VAL A 627 31.61 -5.57 18.63
C VAL A 627 31.84 -4.22 19.30
N ASN A 628 30.78 -3.49 19.54
CA ASN A 628 30.83 -2.15 20.12
C ASN A 628 30.05 -2.09 21.42
N LYS A 629 30.73 -1.69 22.50
CA LYS A 629 30.07 -1.47 23.80
C LYS A 629 29.11 -0.27 23.83
N SER A 630 29.10 0.54 22.79
CA SER A 630 28.24 1.74 22.68
C SER A 630 26.97 1.52 21.83
N SER A 631 26.74 0.31 21.30
CA SER A 631 25.50 0.04 20.57
C SER A 631 24.27 0.20 21.45
N HIS A 632 23.23 0.87 20.92
CA HIS A 632 21.94 1.02 21.58
C HIS A 632 21.01 -0.16 21.31
N ILE A 633 21.41 -1.10 20.47
CA ILE A 633 20.65 -2.30 20.10
C ILE A 633 20.96 -3.42 21.10
N LYS A 634 20.02 -3.67 22.00
CA LYS A 634 20.16 -4.67 23.05
C LYS A 634 20.39 -6.09 22.51
N LEU A 635 19.86 -6.38 21.34
CA LEU A 635 20.07 -7.67 20.67
C LEU A 635 21.54 -7.94 20.33
N LEU A 636 22.40 -6.93 20.24
CA LEU A 636 23.86 -7.06 20.00
C LEU A 636 24.68 -7.09 21.31
N GLU A 637 24.09 -6.80 22.47
CA GLU A 637 24.77 -6.70 23.75
C GLU A 637 25.27 -8.09 24.20
N ASP A 638 26.48 -8.13 24.80
CA ASP A 638 27.09 -9.34 25.35
C ASP A 638 27.31 -10.49 24.33
N ARG A 639 27.51 -10.17 23.06
CA ARG A 639 27.75 -11.13 21.98
C ARG A 639 29.18 -11.02 21.44
N PRO A 640 30.14 -11.81 21.99
CA PRO A 640 31.55 -11.76 21.55
C PRO A 640 31.74 -12.46 20.21
N LEU A 641 32.88 -12.16 19.55
CA LEU A 641 33.37 -12.94 18.43
C LEU A 641 33.82 -14.34 18.90
N VAL A 642 33.53 -15.39 18.14
CA VAL A 642 34.08 -16.72 18.35
C VAL A 642 35.36 -16.82 17.54
N ASP A 643 36.47 -17.14 18.22
CA ASP A 643 37.82 -17.25 17.64
C ASP A 643 38.23 -16.00 16.81
N GLY A 644 37.78 -14.81 17.21
CA GLY A 644 38.05 -13.55 16.51
C GLY A 644 37.39 -13.41 15.13
N LYS A 645 36.45 -14.27 14.78
CA LYS A 645 35.72 -14.28 13.49
C LYS A 645 34.33 -13.67 13.62
N PRO A 646 33.80 -13.09 12.55
CA PRO A 646 32.39 -12.71 12.50
C PRO A 646 31.49 -13.88 12.92
N THR A 647 30.54 -13.60 13.78
CA THR A 647 29.77 -14.63 14.49
C THR A 647 28.28 -14.32 14.40
N ALA A 648 27.49 -15.34 14.10
CA ALA A 648 26.04 -15.28 14.12
C ALA A 648 25.46 -15.97 15.38
N TYR A 649 24.49 -15.31 15.99
CA TYR A 649 23.68 -15.81 17.09
C TYR A 649 22.23 -15.90 16.64
N VAL A 650 21.64 -17.08 16.74
CA VAL A 650 20.23 -17.31 16.42
C VAL A 650 19.50 -17.62 17.73
N CYS A 651 18.51 -16.80 18.06
CA CYS A 651 17.73 -16.94 19.29
C CYS A 651 16.24 -16.96 19.01
N ARG A 652 15.47 -17.57 19.91
CA ARG A 652 14.02 -17.56 19.92
C ARG A 652 13.52 -17.68 21.34
N ASN A 653 12.56 -16.85 21.74
CA ASN A 653 11.98 -16.87 23.08
C ASN A 653 13.08 -16.89 24.18
N TYR A 654 14.05 -15.99 24.07
CA TYR A 654 15.20 -15.85 25.01
C TYR A 654 16.13 -17.06 25.08
N THR A 655 16.01 -18.02 24.17
CA THR A 655 16.91 -19.19 24.08
C THR A 655 17.71 -19.11 22.80
N CYS A 656 19.04 -19.11 22.92
CA CYS A 656 19.95 -19.03 21.78
C CYS A 656 20.59 -20.40 21.47
N ASP A 657 20.74 -20.71 20.19
CA ASP A 657 21.58 -21.82 19.73
C ASP A 657 23.06 -21.50 19.94
N LYS A 658 23.91 -22.50 19.79
CA LYS A 658 25.37 -22.30 19.85
C LYS A 658 25.79 -21.31 18.76
N PRO A 659 26.61 -20.29 19.10
CA PRO A 659 27.10 -19.33 18.09
C PRO A 659 27.85 -20.01 16.95
N VAL A 660 27.68 -19.50 15.73
CA VAL A 660 28.31 -20.05 14.53
C VAL A 660 29.04 -18.98 13.72
N THR A 661 30.11 -19.39 13.03
CA THR A 661 30.96 -18.51 12.20
C THR A 661 30.95 -18.90 10.72
N MET A 662 30.18 -19.96 10.38
CA MET A 662 30.09 -20.47 9.01
C MET A 662 28.68 -20.34 8.46
N PRO A 663 28.52 -19.89 7.20
CA PRO A 663 27.22 -19.69 6.56
C PRO A 663 26.32 -20.94 6.56
N ASP A 664 26.90 -22.12 6.31
CA ASP A 664 26.13 -23.38 6.28
C ASP A 664 25.56 -23.73 7.66
N ALA A 665 26.37 -23.56 8.73
CA ALA A 665 25.91 -23.80 10.09
C ALA A 665 24.79 -22.82 10.52
N LEU A 666 24.89 -21.54 10.09
CA LEU A 666 23.85 -20.56 10.29
C LEU A 666 22.56 -20.97 9.53
N SER A 667 22.74 -21.44 8.32
CA SER A 667 21.65 -21.92 7.47
C SER A 667 20.85 -23.06 8.12
N ASP A 668 21.58 -24.01 8.70
CA ASP A 668 20.97 -25.15 9.42
C ASP A 668 20.18 -24.70 10.65
N GLN A 669 20.71 -23.75 11.42
CA GLN A 669 19.99 -23.15 12.56
C GLN A 669 18.72 -22.43 12.13
N LEU A 670 18.78 -21.59 11.10
CA LEU A 670 17.62 -20.89 10.57
C LEU A 670 16.53 -21.84 10.07
N ASN A 671 16.92 -22.91 9.36
CA ASN A 671 15.99 -23.94 8.90
C ASN A 671 15.32 -24.66 10.08
N LYS A 672 16.09 -25.02 11.11
CA LYS A 672 15.58 -25.67 12.33
C LYS A 672 14.53 -24.78 13.04
N HIS A 673 14.83 -23.48 13.23
CA HIS A 673 13.89 -22.56 13.87
C HIS A 673 12.65 -22.28 13.03
N ALA A 674 12.78 -22.25 11.73
CA ALA A 674 11.64 -22.10 10.81
C ALA A 674 10.73 -23.35 10.81
N SER A 675 11.27 -24.55 11.12
CA SER A 675 10.55 -25.81 11.15
C SER A 675 10.07 -26.25 12.53
N ALA A 676 10.55 -25.65 13.61
CA ALA A 676 10.32 -26.08 15.01
C ALA A 676 8.91 -25.84 15.56
N LEU A 677 7.90 -25.67 14.68
CA LEU A 677 6.50 -25.43 15.07
C LEU A 677 5.60 -26.66 14.88
N SER A 678 6.16 -27.82 14.52
CA SER A 678 5.44 -29.08 14.34
C SER A 678 5.64 -30.07 15.49
N GLY A 679 5.95 -29.58 16.70
CA GLY A 679 6.08 -30.39 17.90
C GLY A 679 5.00 -30.08 18.93
#